data_a753dd1a2f44b4b6c9d2031050581f55
#
_entry.id   a753dd1a2f44b4b6c9d2031050581f55
#
_cell.length_a   1.000
_cell.length_b   1.000
_cell.length_c   1.000
_cell.angle_alpha   90.00
_cell.angle_beta   90.00
_cell.angle_gamma   90.00
#
_symmetry.space_group_name_H-M   'P 1'
#
loop_
_entity.id
_entity.type
_entity.pdbx_description
1 polymer ?
#
loop_
_entity_poly.entity_id
_entity_poly.type
_entity_poly.pdbx_seq_one_letter_code
_entity_poly.pdbx_strand_id
1 'polypeptide(L)'
;VPSPRLSQHNGELIDRSREIAFSWQGDPYTGYAGDTVASALYAAGVRVFSRSFKYHRPRGLLCCSGQCPNCLVQVDGVPTVRACMTPIAGGMQVQHINAWPSLERDALHSLTKVTPGFGMQVGFYYKTFIRPRWAWKYYEKFLRSAAGLGQLDPNHRRTRRFEKVHRHVDVLVIGAGPAGLEAAIAAATDGRDVALVDEGLALGGHLAYSGHDASLKAQELVQRARDLGVFILQPAFAGGMYEGNLVPVYQGDTMHRFRAAEVVLANGTIEQPLVFEGNDLPGVMLGSAARRLVNQFRIAPGEQAAVVCSDDAGIDAALDLADAGMAVVAVADTREGARDERLAHAGIEHLTGFAPVRAKGRKAVTGIEVARGSERRTLTGDVVVMSGGQVGQLGFLTQAGGSIRYDQQKRVYVPDHVPDGMRVAVEPVGSSEAIPAKAASASGKQFVCYCEDVTTKDVHQSIEEGFSSLELSKRYTTVTMGPCQGRMCHRNSGLLMAAELGIDPDGQQAGVTTARPPHNPTSFSLLAGRGYEPVKRTTMHHWHAEHGGRMLWAGDWKRPYDYGSPDDETAAVHESLGLIDVSTLGKLIVRGPDAAAFLERLYPNRFGDMKLARVRYAVVCGDDGSIIDDGTVARLSDTEYYVTTTSSGAGGMEQWFTWWNAVWNMDVQVINVTSAIAAVNVAGPNARTALAKLTDFDLSNEAFPYLGAGHATIAGVPGLVLRIGFVGELGYEIHYPSAAGEYLWEQLMDAGAEFSVQPFGLEPQRVLRLEKMHVIVGQDTNAESSPLEAAMPWIVKLDKESPWIGRYSLEYFKRRGDRFALIGFTVDNGKTPVEGTQVIGPNDWPIGRITSSRFSKRLGKAIGIAWVPVDYAGEGKAITISDPSGAKIPATVTHKAFYDPDGEKLRS
;
A
#
# COMPACT_ATOMS: atom_id res chain seq x y z
N VAL A 1 23.89 41.46 3.78
CA VAL A 1 24.43 40.44 4.71
C VAL A 1 25.54 39.71 3.95
N PRO A 2 26.77 39.59 4.45
CA PRO A 2 27.82 38.83 3.79
C PRO A 2 27.30 37.40 3.59
N SER A 3 27.61 36.81 2.45
CA SER A 3 27.25 35.42 2.17
C SER A 3 27.90 34.55 3.26
N PRO A 4 27.14 33.64 3.90
CA PRO A 4 27.70 32.74 4.93
C PRO A 4 28.57 31.62 4.30
N ARG A 5 28.92 31.74 3.02
CA ARG A 5 29.84 30.81 2.33
C ARG A 5 31.26 31.02 2.82
N LEU A 6 31.82 29.96 3.31
CA LEU A 6 33.22 29.87 3.70
C LEU A 6 34.14 29.74 2.46
N SER A 7 35.42 29.99 2.65
CA SER A 7 36.44 29.78 1.60
C SER A 7 36.41 28.34 1.09
N GLN A 8 36.89 28.13 -0.15
CA GLN A 8 37.00 26.81 -0.75
C GLN A 8 37.88 25.88 0.07
N HIS A 9 37.49 24.62 0.12
CA HIS A 9 38.21 23.59 0.86
C HIS A 9 38.20 22.27 0.07
N ASN A 10 39.28 21.51 0.12
CA ASN A 10 39.35 20.18 -0.48
C ASN A 10 38.34 19.24 0.20
N GLY A 11 37.47 18.61 -0.58
CA GLY A 11 36.43 17.71 -0.08
C GLY A 11 35.02 18.33 0.05
N GLU A 12 34.86 19.63 -0.32
CA GLU A 12 33.51 20.19 -0.47
C GLU A 12 32.73 19.46 -1.59
N LEU A 13 31.42 19.35 -1.43
CA LEU A 13 30.53 18.71 -2.43
C LEU A 13 30.14 19.64 -3.58
N ILE A 14 30.34 20.94 -3.41
CA ILE A 14 29.94 21.95 -4.37
C ILE A 14 31.02 22.20 -5.41
N ASP A 15 30.56 22.34 -6.67
CA ASP A 15 31.40 22.79 -7.78
C ASP A 15 31.15 24.30 -8.03
N ARG A 16 32.04 25.13 -7.55
CA ARG A 16 31.93 26.59 -7.63
C ARG A 16 32.07 27.14 -9.04
N SER A 17 32.54 26.34 -9.98
CA SER A 17 32.65 26.75 -11.38
C SER A 17 31.30 26.67 -12.11
N ARG A 18 30.29 26.02 -11.51
CA ARG A 18 28.99 25.78 -12.12
C ARG A 18 27.87 26.34 -11.27
N GLU A 19 27.43 27.54 -11.55
CA GLU A 19 26.22 28.12 -10.96
C GLU A 19 24.95 27.52 -11.56
N ILE A 20 23.95 27.32 -10.71
CA ILE A 20 22.63 26.80 -11.08
C ILE A 20 21.58 27.78 -10.57
N ALA A 21 20.75 28.30 -11.49
CA ALA A 21 19.63 29.17 -11.17
C ALA A 21 18.35 28.37 -10.93
N PHE A 22 17.62 28.69 -9.87
CA PHE A 22 16.31 28.12 -9.53
C PHE A 22 15.42 29.20 -8.90
N SER A 23 14.17 28.90 -8.57
CA SER A 23 13.28 29.86 -7.91
C SER A 23 12.82 29.36 -6.54
N TRP A 24 12.70 30.29 -5.59
CA TRP A 24 12.08 30.07 -4.29
C TRP A 24 10.93 31.06 -4.12
N GLN A 25 9.71 30.55 -4.04
CA GLN A 25 8.45 31.31 -3.92
C GLN A 25 8.25 32.33 -5.07
N GLY A 26 8.80 32.03 -6.24
CA GLY A 26 8.74 32.90 -7.42
C GLY A 26 9.94 33.83 -7.58
N ASP A 27 10.74 34.06 -6.53
CA ASP A 27 11.94 34.88 -6.60
C ASP A 27 13.15 34.04 -7.11
N PRO A 28 14.06 34.64 -7.89
CA PRO A 28 15.22 33.98 -8.42
C PRO A 28 16.32 33.81 -7.35
N TYR A 29 16.90 32.62 -7.29
CA TYR A 29 18.03 32.24 -6.44
C TYR A 29 19.08 31.51 -7.25
N THR A 30 20.32 31.53 -6.78
CA THR A 30 21.42 30.76 -7.36
C THR A 30 22.12 29.93 -6.29
N GLY A 31 22.69 28.82 -6.69
CA GLY A 31 23.58 27.98 -5.92
C GLY A 31 24.61 27.33 -6.83
N TYR A 32 25.45 26.47 -6.30
CA TYR A 32 26.46 25.76 -7.07
C TYR A 32 26.04 24.31 -7.36
N ALA A 33 26.54 23.72 -8.44
CA ALA A 33 26.34 22.29 -8.66
C ALA A 33 26.87 21.51 -7.45
N GLY A 34 26.08 20.55 -6.96
CA GLY A 34 26.34 19.85 -5.69
C GLY A 34 25.62 20.45 -4.49
N ASP A 35 25.10 21.68 -4.59
CA ASP A 35 24.17 22.19 -3.56
C ASP A 35 22.85 21.44 -3.58
N THR A 36 22.29 21.33 -2.39
CA THR A 36 20.87 20.99 -2.24
C THR A 36 20.01 22.24 -2.23
N VAL A 37 18.70 22.07 -2.41
CA VAL A 37 17.76 23.18 -2.23
C VAL A 37 17.93 23.84 -0.87
N ALA A 38 18.15 23.05 0.19
CA ALA A 38 18.33 23.57 1.54
C ALA A 38 19.66 24.32 1.71
N SER A 39 20.79 23.79 1.21
CA SER A 39 22.09 24.45 1.34
C SER A 39 22.16 25.74 0.54
N ALA A 40 21.65 25.77 -0.69
CA ALA A 40 21.60 26.95 -1.53
C ALA A 40 20.74 28.06 -0.90
N LEU A 41 19.53 27.74 -0.42
CA LEU A 41 18.65 28.70 0.24
C LEU A 41 19.24 29.19 1.58
N TYR A 42 19.88 28.30 2.35
CA TYR A 42 20.50 28.68 3.61
C TYR A 42 21.70 29.62 3.40
N ALA A 43 22.51 29.37 2.38
CA ALA A 43 23.57 30.26 1.94
C ALA A 43 23.06 31.64 1.48
N ALA A 44 21.86 31.70 0.94
CA ALA A 44 21.17 32.93 0.56
C ALA A 44 20.43 33.61 1.73
N GLY A 45 20.54 33.10 2.96
CA GLY A 45 19.96 33.72 4.15
C GLY A 45 18.56 33.22 4.52
N VAL A 46 18.00 32.25 3.81
CA VAL A 46 16.70 31.63 4.19
C VAL A 46 16.90 30.73 5.40
N ARG A 47 16.18 30.99 6.47
CA ARG A 47 16.27 30.24 7.75
C ARG A 47 15.01 29.45 8.10
N VAL A 48 13.88 29.68 7.41
CA VAL A 48 12.61 28.99 7.60
C VAL A 48 12.15 28.41 6.27
N PHE A 49 11.86 27.13 6.22
CA PHE A 49 11.50 26.40 4.99
C PHE A 49 10.03 26.06 4.92
N SER A 50 9.39 25.80 6.05
CA SER A 50 7.99 25.42 6.16
C SER A 50 7.42 25.75 7.52
N ARG A 51 6.12 25.50 7.68
CA ARG A 51 5.44 25.56 8.98
C ARG A 51 5.02 24.17 9.44
N SER A 52 4.97 23.94 10.76
CA SER A 52 4.56 22.65 11.30
C SER A 52 3.04 22.48 11.26
N PHE A 53 2.58 21.25 11.47
CA PHE A 53 1.18 20.87 11.36
C PHE A 53 0.29 21.46 12.48
N LYS A 54 0.61 21.15 13.74
CA LYS A 54 -0.28 21.44 14.89
C LYS A 54 -0.21 22.88 15.37
N TYR A 55 0.99 23.43 15.43
CA TYR A 55 1.23 24.76 16.03
C TYR A 55 1.69 25.82 15.01
N HIS A 56 1.80 25.44 13.74
CA HIS A 56 2.32 26.33 12.69
C HIS A 56 3.64 27.02 13.08
N ARG A 57 4.48 26.33 13.88
CA ARG A 57 5.80 26.83 14.27
C ARG A 57 6.72 26.92 13.06
N PRO A 58 7.62 27.88 12.97
CA PRO A 58 8.57 27.97 11.87
C PRO A 58 9.56 26.81 11.97
N ARG A 59 9.83 26.15 10.82
CA ARG A 59 10.77 25.03 10.71
C ARG A 59 12.05 25.48 10.03
N GLY A 60 13.18 25.55 10.77
CA GLY A 60 14.53 25.75 10.28
C GLY A 60 15.24 24.42 9.98
N LEU A 61 16.49 24.44 9.50
CA LEU A 61 17.28 23.22 9.32
C LEU A 61 17.60 22.57 10.66
N LEU A 62 17.39 21.25 10.75
CA LEU A 62 17.65 20.48 11.96
C LEU A 62 18.70 19.37 11.74
N CYS A 63 18.54 18.48 10.72
CA CYS A 63 19.38 17.30 10.55
C CYS A 63 20.29 17.33 9.31
N CYS A 64 19.94 18.06 8.26
CA CYS A 64 20.65 18.11 6.96
C CYS A 64 20.99 16.73 6.35
N SER A 65 20.21 15.70 6.67
CA SER A 65 20.46 14.31 6.24
C SER A 65 19.16 13.55 5.92
N GLY A 66 18.06 14.25 5.66
CA GLY A 66 16.79 13.62 5.31
C GLY A 66 16.07 12.91 6.46
N GLN A 67 16.53 13.01 7.70
CA GLN A 67 16.01 12.24 8.82
C GLN A 67 14.89 12.95 9.62
N CYS A 68 14.65 14.22 9.35
CA CYS A 68 13.65 15.03 10.06
C CYS A 68 12.65 15.67 9.08
N PRO A 69 11.53 16.25 9.56
CA PRO A 69 10.52 16.87 8.72
C PRO A 69 10.76 18.36 8.43
N ASN A 70 11.83 18.97 8.94
CA ASN A 70 11.90 20.42 9.07
C ASN A 70 12.09 21.16 7.74
N CYS A 71 12.75 20.54 6.77
CA CYS A 71 13.03 21.15 5.47
C CYS A 71 12.09 20.65 4.34
N LEU A 72 10.88 20.22 4.67
CA LEU A 72 9.90 19.80 3.67
C LEU A 72 9.38 21.00 2.87
N VAL A 73 9.49 20.90 1.55
CA VAL A 73 9.08 21.93 0.58
C VAL A 73 8.32 21.30 -0.58
N GLN A 74 7.74 22.11 -1.46
CA GLN A 74 7.23 21.66 -2.74
C GLN A 74 8.27 21.96 -3.82
N VAL A 75 8.58 20.98 -4.66
CA VAL A 75 9.51 21.10 -5.79
C VAL A 75 8.82 20.69 -7.07
N ASP A 76 8.77 21.59 -8.07
CA ASP A 76 8.14 21.35 -9.37
C ASP A 76 6.73 20.76 -9.27
N GLY A 77 5.92 21.27 -8.33
CA GLY A 77 4.57 20.80 -8.05
C GLY A 77 4.47 19.54 -7.18
N VAL A 78 5.60 18.88 -6.87
CA VAL A 78 5.64 17.71 -5.97
C VAL A 78 5.76 18.15 -4.52
N PRO A 79 4.78 17.89 -3.65
CA PRO A 79 4.82 18.31 -2.26
C PRO A 79 5.69 17.39 -1.40
N THR A 80 6.03 17.86 -0.20
CA THR A 80 6.75 17.11 0.85
C THR A 80 8.11 16.56 0.46
N VAL A 81 8.81 17.25 -0.45
CA VAL A 81 10.19 16.95 -0.84
C VAL A 81 11.16 17.44 0.23
N ARG A 82 12.16 16.64 0.58
CA ARG A 82 13.20 16.99 1.55
C ARG A 82 14.26 17.88 0.91
N ALA A 83 14.19 19.18 1.17
CA ALA A 83 15.10 20.16 0.58
C ALA A 83 16.58 19.86 0.84
N CYS A 84 16.93 19.30 2.00
CA CYS A 84 18.31 18.96 2.33
C CYS A 84 18.88 17.72 1.60
N MET A 85 18.03 16.96 0.90
CA MET A 85 18.41 15.78 0.12
C MET A 85 18.20 15.96 -1.38
N THR A 86 17.68 17.12 -1.79
CA THR A 86 17.33 17.38 -3.18
C THR A 86 18.35 18.31 -3.81
N PRO A 87 19.21 17.82 -4.73
CA PRO A 87 20.12 18.69 -5.47
C PRO A 87 19.36 19.72 -6.28
N ILE A 88 19.87 20.94 -6.36
CA ILE A 88 19.30 21.98 -7.22
C ILE A 88 19.49 21.63 -8.69
N ALA A 89 18.50 22.01 -9.51
CA ALA A 89 18.55 21.87 -10.96
C ALA A 89 18.12 23.18 -11.65
N GLY A 90 18.61 23.41 -12.86
CA GLY A 90 18.30 24.61 -13.62
C GLY A 90 16.80 24.75 -13.88
N GLY A 91 16.23 25.91 -13.54
CA GLY A 91 14.81 26.21 -13.70
C GLY A 91 13.86 25.57 -12.68
N MET A 92 14.38 24.86 -11.68
CA MET A 92 13.58 24.24 -10.60
C MET A 92 12.73 25.27 -9.87
N GLN A 93 11.49 24.94 -9.62
CA GLN A 93 10.54 25.79 -8.88
C GLN A 93 10.30 25.23 -7.48
N VAL A 94 10.73 25.98 -6.47
CA VAL A 94 10.58 25.58 -5.07
C VAL A 94 9.61 26.50 -4.35
N GLN A 95 8.69 25.91 -3.59
CA GLN A 95 7.70 26.62 -2.79
C GLN A 95 7.65 26.08 -1.37
N HIS A 96 7.28 26.94 -0.42
CA HIS A 96 7.01 26.49 0.95
C HIS A 96 5.71 25.69 1.03
N ILE A 97 5.59 24.92 2.08
CA ILE A 97 4.33 24.23 2.43
C ILE A 97 3.83 24.70 3.79
N ASN A 98 2.51 24.57 3.99
CA ASN A 98 1.81 24.79 5.26
C ASN A 98 1.94 26.21 5.85
N ALA A 99 1.96 27.24 5.04
CA ALA A 99 1.87 28.63 5.49
C ALA A 99 0.87 29.43 4.64
N TRP A 100 0.13 30.34 5.25
CA TRP A 100 -0.79 31.22 4.54
C TRP A 100 -0.92 32.58 5.27
N PRO A 101 -0.77 33.74 4.60
CA PRO A 101 -0.41 33.88 3.16
C PRO A 101 1.08 33.70 2.87
N SER A 102 1.98 33.76 3.88
CA SER A 102 3.42 33.55 3.69
C SER A 102 4.08 32.91 4.92
N LEU A 103 5.35 32.50 4.79
CA LEU A 103 6.14 31.94 5.91
C LEU A 103 6.32 32.95 7.04
N GLU A 104 6.46 34.22 6.74
CA GLU A 104 6.70 35.31 7.70
C GLU A 104 5.41 35.72 8.40
N ARG A 105 4.29 35.72 7.67
CA ARG A 105 2.96 36.17 8.14
C ARG A 105 1.94 35.07 7.99
N ASP A 106 2.07 34.06 8.84
CA ASP A 106 1.14 32.93 8.83
C ASP A 106 -0.07 33.19 9.71
N ALA A 107 -1.25 33.27 9.09
CA ALA A 107 -2.51 33.56 9.78
C ALA A 107 -2.90 32.46 10.77
N LEU A 108 -2.65 31.17 10.42
CA LEU A 108 -2.95 30.05 11.28
C LEU A 108 -2.06 30.02 12.54
N HIS A 109 -0.79 30.44 12.42
CA HIS A 109 0.07 30.62 13.59
C HIS A 109 -0.48 31.69 14.56
N SER A 110 -1.03 32.76 14.01
CA SER A 110 -1.67 33.81 14.82
C SER A 110 -2.93 33.31 15.53
N LEU A 111 -3.74 32.51 14.83
CA LEU A 111 -4.96 31.89 15.37
C LEU A 111 -4.62 30.92 16.52
N THR A 112 -3.58 30.11 16.40
CA THR A 112 -3.16 29.17 17.46
C THR A 112 -2.71 29.88 18.74
N LYS A 113 -2.29 31.14 18.66
CA LYS A 113 -1.93 31.97 19.82
C LYS A 113 -3.15 32.56 20.53
N VAL A 114 -4.17 32.96 19.77
CA VAL A 114 -5.40 33.60 20.30
C VAL A 114 -6.36 32.56 20.89
N THR A 115 -6.35 31.34 20.36
CA THR A 115 -7.21 30.25 20.81
C THR A 115 -6.37 29.04 21.25
N PRO A 116 -5.61 29.15 22.37
CA PRO A 116 -4.83 28.02 22.86
C PRO A 116 -5.74 26.83 23.16
N GLY A 117 -5.54 25.69 22.49
CA GLY A 117 -6.30 24.48 22.73
C GLY A 117 -7.57 24.29 21.89
N PHE A 118 -7.94 25.25 21.03
CA PHE A 118 -9.08 25.04 20.13
C PHE A 118 -8.74 24.00 19.05
N GLY A 119 -9.41 22.84 19.16
CA GLY A 119 -9.36 21.77 18.14
C GLY A 119 -8.09 20.91 18.09
N MET A 120 -7.01 21.27 18.81
CA MET A 120 -5.69 20.61 18.71
C MET A 120 -5.20 20.05 20.05
N GLN A 121 -6.12 19.73 20.95
CA GLN A 121 -5.80 19.04 22.21
C GLN A 121 -5.29 17.61 21.96
N VAL A 122 -4.61 17.04 22.95
CA VAL A 122 -4.16 15.65 22.90
C VAL A 122 -5.33 14.72 22.60
N GLY A 123 -5.16 13.79 21.67
CA GLY A 123 -6.22 12.90 21.25
C GLY A 123 -7.34 13.59 20.45
N PHE A 124 -7.08 14.72 19.79
CA PHE A 124 -8.12 15.49 19.08
C PHE A 124 -8.90 14.65 18.05
N TYR A 125 -8.28 13.63 17.42
CA TYR A 125 -8.94 12.69 16.51
C TYR A 125 -10.08 11.90 17.20
N TYR A 126 -10.00 11.74 18.52
CA TYR A 126 -11.00 11.02 19.31
C TYR A 126 -11.94 11.95 20.10
N LYS A 127 -11.61 13.22 20.23
CA LYS A 127 -12.32 14.18 21.07
C LYS A 127 -13.07 15.24 20.28
N THR A 128 -12.58 15.59 19.09
CA THR A 128 -13.12 16.70 18.29
C THR A 128 -13.47 16.26 16.89
N PHE A 129 -14.32 17.04 16.19
CA PHE A 129 -14.73 16.79 14.80
C PHE A 129 -15.50 15.49 14.53
N ILE A 130 -15.96 14.79 15.59
CA ILE A 130 -16.70 13.53 15.48
C ILE A 130 -18.22 13.72 15.50
N ARG A 131 -18.70 14.87 15.94
CA ARG A 131 -20.13 15.21 15.99
C ARG A 131 -20.36 16.65 15.54
N PRO A 132 -21.49 16.94 14.84
CA PRO A 132 -22.43 15.96 14.30
C PRO A 132 -21.84 15.21 13.09
N ARG A 133 -22.20 13.94 12.90
CA ARG A 133 -21.63 13.09 11.84
C ARG A 133 -21.80 13.66 10.43
N TRP A 134 -22.92 14.34 10.15
CA TRP A 134 -23.16 14.95 8.85
C TRP A 134 -22.15 16.05 8.48
N ALA A 135 -21.54 16.69 9.48
CA ALA A 135 -20.55 17.76 9.26
C ALA A 135 -19.16 17.21 8.89
N TRP A 136 -18.94 15.87 8.96
CA TRP A 136 -17.64 15.27 8.68
C TRP A 136 -17.08 15.67 7.30
N LYS A 137 -17.91 15.72 6.26
CA LYS A 137 -17.50 16.14 4.91
C LYS A 137 -16.90 17.55 4.84
N TYR A 138 -17.22 18.41 5.82
CA TYR A 138 -16.64 19.77 5.94
C TYR A 138 -15.41 19.75 6.82
N TYR A 139 -15.49 19.04 7.96
CA TYR A 139 -14.36 18.89 8.87
C TYR A 139 -13.17 18.23 8.18
N GLU A 140 -13.41 17.19 7.40
CA GLU A 140 -12.38 16.46 6.67
C GLU A 140 -11.64 17.36 5.68
N LYS A 141 -12.34 18.18 4.92
CA LYS A 141 -11.73 19.15 3.99
C LYS A 141 -10.86 20.16 4.72
N PHE A 142 -11.34 20.69 5.83
CA PHE A 142 -10.58 21.61 6.65
C PHE A 142 -9.33 20.95 7.25
N LEU A 143 -9.50 19.79 7.87
CA LEU A 143 -8.38 19.03 8.47
C LEU A 143 -7.33 18.64 7.43
N ARG A 144 -7.76 18.23 6.25
CA ARG A 144 -6.87 17.91 5.14
C ARG A 144 -6.05 19.12 4.69
N SER A 145 -6.69 20.27 4.53
CA SER A 145 -6.01 21.53 4.18
C SER A 145 -5.03 21.97 5.26
N ALA A 146 -5.40 21.79 6.54
CA ALA A 146 -4.57 22.19 7.68
C ALA A 146 -3.43 21.19 7.99
N ALA A 147 -3.49 19.96 7.45
CA ALA A 147 -2.49 18.92 7.72
C ALA A 147 -1.07 19.26 7.22
N GLY A 148 -0.93 20.23 6.33
CA GLY A 148 0.36 20.77 5.92
C GLY A 148 1.23 19.82 5.10
N LEU A 149 0.62 18.79 4.50
CA LEU A 149 1.31 17.81 3.67
C LEU A 149 1.37 18.23 2.18
N GLY A 150 0.91 19.44 1.86
CA GLY A 150 0.78 19.94 0.50
C GLY A 150 -0.48 19.42 -0.19
N GLN A 151 -0.64 19.80 -1.46
CA GLN A 151 -1.77 19.39 -2.29
C GLN A 151 -1.24 18.70 -3.55
N LEU A 152 -1.88 17.59 -3.92
CA LEU A 152 -1.63 16.97 -5.21
C LEU A 152 -2.33 17.77 -6.30
N ASP A 153 -1.64 18.00 -7.41
CA ASP A 153 -2.25 18.56 -8.60
C ASP A 153 -3.04 17.46 -9.34
N PRO A 154 -4.38 17.52 -9.39
CA PRO A 154 -5.17 16.52 -10.08
C PRO A 154 -4.96 16.50 -11.59
N ASN A 155 -4.39 17.57 -12.16
CA ASN A 155 -4.07 17.68 -13.57
C ASN A 155 -2.62 17.31 -13.88
N HIS A 156 -1.83 16.96 -12.87
CA HIS A 156 -0.45 16.53 -13.06
C HIS A 156 -0.38 15.31 -13.99
N ARG A 157 0.24 15.49 -15.13
CA ARG A 157 0.47 14.40 -16.08
C ARG A 157 1.85 13.80 -15.85
N ARG A 158 1.90 12.51 -15.83
CA ARG A 158 3.16 11.76 -15.77
C ARG A 158 3.99 12.06 -17.01
N THR A 159 5.09 12.79 -16.83
CA THR A 159 6.03 13.13 -17.90
C THR A 159 7.24 12.20 -17.94
N ARG A 160 7.46 11.39 -16.87
CA ARG A 160 8.58 10.48 -16.71
C ARG A 160 8.14 9.03 -16.77
N ARG A 161 9.02 8.18 -17.26
CA ARG A 161 8.86 6.74 -17.23
C ARG A 161 9.44 6.20 -15.92
N PHE A 162 8.65 5.42 -15.20
CA PHE A 162 9.07 4.77 -13.96
C PHE A 162 9.29 3.29 -14.22
N GLU A 163 10.42 2.78 -13.78
CA GLU A 163 10.83 1.41 -14.05
C GLU A 163 10.91 0.58 -12.76
N LYS A 164 10.71 -0.73 -12.90
CA LYS A 164 10.88 -1.73 -11.85
C LYS A 164 11.82 -2.78 -12.36
N VAL A 165 12.98 -2.89 -11.73
CA VAL A 165 14.06 -3.80 -12.13
C VAL A 165 14.22 -4.87 -11.06
N HIS A 166 14.18 -6.14 -11.44
CA HIS A 166 14.49 -7.25 -10.53
C HIS A 166 15.99 -7.51 -10.53
N ARG A 167 16.55 -7.67 -9.33
CA ARG A 167 17.98 -7.95 -9.11
C ARG A 167 18.13 -9.06 -8.10
N HIS A 168 19.07 -9.95 -8.36
CA HIS A 168 19.50 -11.00 -7.44
C HIS A 168 20.99 -10.78 -7.17
N VAL A 169 21.37 -10.84 -5.90
CA VAL A 169 22.76 -10.69 -5.46
C VAL A 169 23.03 -11.63 -4.28
N ASP A 170 24.26 -12.00 -4.06
CA ASP A 170 24.64 -12.79 -2.88
C ASP A 170 24.53 -11.93 -1.62
N VAL A 171 24.99 -10.69 -1.68
CA VAL A 171 25.00 -9.76 -0.53
C VAL A 171 24.44 -8.40 -0.94
N LEU A 172 23.43 -7.94 -0.22
CA LEU A 172 22.95 -6.57 -0.28
C LEU A 172 23.37 -5.83 0.99
N VAL A 173 24.21 -4.81 0.84
CA VAL A 173 24.65 -3.94 1.92
C VAL A 173 23.81 -2.65 1.91
N ILE A 174 23.15 -2.33 3.02
CA ILE A 174 22.36 -1.12 3.18
C ILE A 174 23.12 -0.12 4.06
N GLY A 175 23.63 0.94 3.44
CA GLY A 175 24.46 1.96 4.04
C GLY A 175 25.92 1.86 3.62
N ALA A 176 26.47 2.96 3.05
CA ALA A 176 27.85 3.08 2.63
C ALA A 176 28.71 3.92 3.60
N GLY A 177 28.45 3.79 4.89
CA GLY A 177 29.39 4.22 5.93
C GLY A 177 30.60 3.29 5.99
N PRO A 178 31.61 3.58 6.87
CA PRO A 178 32.79 2.72 6.98
C PRO A 178 32.47 1.24 7.13
N ALA A 179 31.60 0.89 8.06
CA ALA A 179 31.18 -0.49 8.30
C ALA A 179 30.55 -1.17 7.08
N GLY A 180 29.72 -0.43 6.31
CA GLY A 180 29.09 -0.97 5.10
C GLY A 180 30.08 -1.14 3.96
N LEU A 181 30.97 -0.18 3.76
CA LEU A 181 32.03 -0.28 2.76
C LEU A 181 32.98 -1.45 3.08
N GLU A 182 33.43 -1.58 4.32
CA GLU A 182 34.26 -2.70 4.75
C GLU A 182 33.55 -4.05 4.59
N ALA A 183 32.25 -4.12 4.92
CA ALA A 183 31.46 -5.33 4.72
C ALA A 183 31.31 -5.69 3.23
N ALA A 184 31.08 -4.69 2.37
CA ALA A 184 30.98 -4.89 0.92
C ALA A 184 32.31 -5.33 0.31
N ILE A 185 33.42 -4.70 0.72
CA ILE A 185 34.76 -5.04 0.30
C ILE A 185 35.12 -6.48 0.72
N ALA A 186 34.83 -6.86 1.95
CA ALA A 186 35.09 -8.21 2.44
C ALA A 186 34.31 -9.26 1.60
N ALA A 187 33.01 -9.07 1.43
CA ALA A 187 32.18 -9.99 0.64
C ALA A 187 32.62 -10.07 -0.84
N ALA A 188 32.97 -8.96 -1.46
CA ALA A 188 33.47 -8.94 -2.84
C ALA A 188 34.87 -9.58 -2.96
N THR A 189 35.71 -9.45 -1.96
CA THR A 189 37.02 -10.12 -1.90
C THR A 189 36.85 -11.66 -1.84
N ASP A 190 35.81 -12.13 -1.19
CA ASP A 190 35.42 -13.55 -1.14
C ASP A 190 34.75 -14.04 -2.45
N GLY A 191 34.68 -13.20 -3.49
CA GLY A 191 34.15 -13.54 -4.82
C GLY A 191 32.63 -13.55 -4.90
N ARG A 192 31.90 -12.97 -3.93
CA ARG A 192 30.44 -12.87 -3.90
C ARG A 192 29.95 -11.72 -4.78
N ASP A 193 28.77 -11.85 -5.35
CA ASP A 193 28.06 -10.75 -6.03
C ASP A 193 27.46 -9.79 -4.99
N VAL A 194 27.93 -8.52 -5.00
CA VAL A 194 27.63 -7.54 -3.95
C VAL A 194 27.00 -6.29 -4.52
N ALA A 195 25.87 -5.89 -3.94
CA ALA A 195 25.27 -4.57 -4.13
C ALA A 195 25.36 -3.75 -2.84
N LEU A 196 25.67 -2.45 -3.00
CA LEU A 196 25.74 -1.47 -1.91
C LEU A 196 24.79 -0.31 -2.19
N VAL A 197 23.95 0.02 -1.23
CA VAL A 197 22.91 1.05 -1.36
C VAL A 197 23.12 2.14 -0.31
N ASP A 198 23.12 3.41 -0.73
CA ASP A 198 23.23 4.53 0.20
C ASP A 198 22.34 5.72 -0.22
N GLU A 199 21.66 6.34 0.76
CA GLU A 199 20.80 7.50 0.53
C GLU A 199 21.57 8.84 0.53
N GLY A 200 22.81 8.85 1.00
CA GLY A 200 23.64 10.04 1.17
C GLY A 200 24.01 10.70 -0.16
N LEU A 201 24.26 12.00 -0.12
CA LEU A 201 24.79 12.75 -1.27
C LEU A 201 26.25 12.41 -1.54
N ALA A 202 26.98 11.96 -0.51
CA ALA A 202 28.33 11.43 -0.58
C ALA A 202 28.41 10.08 0.13
N LEU A 203 29.19 9.15 -0.42
CA LEU A 203 29.53 7.88 0.20
C LEU A 203 30.56 8.08 1.32
N GLY A 204 30.62 7.13 2.26
CA GLY A 204 31.55 7.22 3.41
C GLY A 204 30.87 7.51 4.75
N GLY A 205 29.55 7.75 4.76
CA GLY A 205 28.77 8.00 5.98
C GLY A 205 29.29 9.22 6.74
N HIS A 206 29.61 9.06 8.05
CA HIS A 206 30.11 10.16 8.87
C HIS A 206 31.53 10.63 8.46
N LEU A 207 32.36 9.78 7.88
CA LEU A 207 33.67 10.19 7.39
C LEU A 207 33.56 11.25 6.29
N ALA A 208 32.51 11.25 5.49
CA ALA A 208 32.33 12.22 4.40
C ALA A 208 32.12 13.66 4.87
N TYR A 209 31.87 13.88 6.18
CA TYR A 209 31.72 15.24 6.75
C TYR A 209 32.48 15.44 8.07
N SER A 210 33.45 14.58 8.38
CA SER A 210 34.28 14.67 9.60
C SER A 210 35.69 15.27 9.35
N GLY A 211 35.79 16.21 8.42
CA GLY A 211 37.02 16.86 8.06
C GLY A 211 37.75 16.19 6.90
N HIS A 212 38.91 16.76 6.52
CA HIS A 212 39.59 16.38 5.28
C HIS A 212 40.14 14.96 5.31
N ASP A 213 40.90 14.59 6.36
CA ASP A 213 41.52 13.26 6.43
C ASP A 213 40.53 12.12 6.48
N ALA A 214 39.41 12.33 7.20
CA ALA A 214 38.31 11.38 7.23
C ALA A 214 37.67 11.24 5.86
N SER A 215 37.52 12.34 5.12
CA SER A 215 36.98 12.34 3.76
C SER A 215 37.90 11.58 2.78
N LEU A 216 39.21 11.70 2.88
CA LEU A 216 40.14 10.92 2.08
C LEU A 216 40.04 9.43 2.36
N LYS A 217 39.95 9.02 3.61
CA LYS A 217 39.72 7.62 3.99
C LYS A 217 38.42 7.08 3.42
N ALA A 218 37.36 7.88 3.42
CA ALA A 218 36.10 7.49 2.79
C ALA A 218 36.27 7.25 1.28
N GLN A 219 37.00 8.14 0.59
CA GLN A 219 37.27 8.00 -0.86
C GLN A 219 38.07 6.74 -1.18
N GLU A 220 39.10 6.42 -0.38
CA GLU A 220 39.88 5.18 -0.53
C GLU A 220 39.01 3.92 -0.41
N LEU A 221 38.15 3.86 0.60
CA LEU A 221 37.23 2.73 0.78
C LEU A 221 36.25 2.61 -0.40
N VAL A 222 35.68 3.71 -0.85
CA VAL A 222 34.76 3.74 -2.00
C VAL A 222 35.47 3.27 -3.27
N GLN A 223 36.72 3.74 -3.51
CA GLN A 223 37.47 3.33 -4.69
C GLN A 223 37.78 1.84 -4.64
N ARG A 224 38.21 1.31 -3.51
CA ARG A 224 38.46 -0.11 -3.33
C ARG A 224 37.23 -0.98 -3.56
N ALA A 225 36.05 -0.55 -3.09
CA ALA A 225 34.79 -1.25 -3.36
C ALA A 225 34.47 -1.29 -4.87
N ARG A 226 34.69 -0.17 -5.58
CA ARG A 226 34.53 -0.09 -7.05
C ARG A 226 35.49 -1.00 -7.80
N ASP A 227 36.75 -1.02 -7.41
CA ASP A 227 37.80 -1.84 -8.04
C ASP A 227 37.49 -3.34 -7.89
N LEU A 228 36.80 -3.74 -6.84
CA LEU A 228 36.32 -5.10 -6.60
C LEU A 228 34.98 -5.42 -7.29
N GLY A 229 34.43 -4.49 -8.06
CA GLY A 229 33.21 -4.70 -8.83
C GLY A 229 31.90 -4.61 -8.02
N VAL A 230 31.92 -4.04 -6.82
CA VAL A 230 30.70 -3.81 -6.02
C VAL A 230 29.73 -2.92 -6.80
N PHE A 231 28.48 -3.37 -6.97
CA PHE A 231 27.43 -2.59 -7.61
C PHE A 231 26.86 -1.53 -6.66
N ILE A 232 27.22 -0.28 -6.86
CA ILE A 232 26.87 0.82 -5.95
C ILE A 232 25.69 1.61 -6.50
N LEU A 233 24.63 1.74 -5.69
CA LEU A 233 23.48 2.61 -5.94
C LEU A 233 23.51 3.80 -4.98
N GLN A 234 23.69 5.02 -5.54
CA GLN A 234 23.72 6.29 -4.79
C GLN A 234 23.33 7.47 -5.71
N PRO A 235 22.52 8.45 -5.27
CA PRO A 235 21.70 8.36 -4.06
C PRO A 235 20.55 7.38 -4.27
N ALA A 236 20.38 6.46 -3.34
CA ALA A 236 19.30 5.47 -3.37
C ALA A 236 18.95 5.02 -1.94
N PHE A 237 17.71 4.68 -1.68
CA PHE A 237 17.34 4.24 -0.33
C PHE A 237 16.55 2.93 -0.35
N ALA A 238 16.83 2.08 0.62
CA ALA A 238 16.02 0.89 0.88
C ALA A 238 14.68 1.32 1.50
N GLY A 239 13.56 0.85 0.94
CA GLY A 239 12.23 1.26 1.33
C GLY A 239 11.60 0.38 2.41
N GLY A 240 12.06 -0.84 2.57
CA GLY A 240 11.53 -1.80 3.53
C GLY A 240 12.18 -3.16 3.41
N MET A 241 11.88 -4.03 4.36
CA MET A 241 12.31 -5.43 4.37
C MET A 241 11.07 -6.31 4.26
N TYR A 242 11.11 -7.28 3.35
CA TYR A 242 10.01 -8.18 3.08
C TYR A 242 10.50 -9.63 3.06
N GLU A 243 9.57 -10.56 3.09
CA GLU A 243 9.83 -11.99 3.10
C GLU A 243 10.78 -12.45 1.99
N GLY A 244 11.69 -13.37 2.29
CA GLY A 244 12.71 -13.88 1.38
C GLY A 244 13.77 -12.82 1.01
N ASN A 245 14.14 -11.98 1.96
CA ASN A 245 15.11 -10.90 1.80
C ASN A 245 14.82 -10.01 0.58
N LEU A 246 13.51 -9.77 0.30
CA LEU A 246 13.11 -8.83 -0.73
C LEU A 246 13.23 -7.40 -0.19
N VAL A 247 14.08 -6.61 -0.83
CA VAL A 247 14.32 -5.20 -0.49
C VAL A 247 14.04 -4.33 -1.71
N PRO A 248 12.95 -3.53 -1.71
CA PRO A 248 12.78 -2.50 -2.73
C PRO A 248 13.72 -1.33 -2.44
N VAL A 249 14.52 -0.99 -3.43
CA VAL A 249 15.46 0.14 -3.40
C VAL A 249 15.01 1.17 -4.43
N TYR A 250 14.86 2.40 -3.99
CA TYR A 250 14.39 3.51 -4.82
C TYR A 250 15.54 4.42 -5.21
N GLN A 251 15.72 4.60 -6.52
CA GLN A 251 16.71 5.51 -7.09
C GLN A 251 16.06 6.34 -8.22
N GLY A 252 15.86 7.62 -7.99
CA GLY A 252 15.20 8.48 -8.98
C GLY A 252 13.85 7.92 -9.43
N ASP A 253 13.73 7.57 -10.70
CA ASP A 253 12.51 7.04 -11.32
C ASP A 253 12.52 5.50 -11.40
N THR A 254 13.47 4.82 -10.73
CA THR A 254 13.62 3.36 -10.76
C THR A 254 13.43 2.75 -9.38
N MET A 255 12.64 1.68 -9.30
CA MET A 255 12.56 0.76 -8.17
C MET A 255 13.35 -0.51 -8.50
N HIS A 256 14.47 -0.71 -7.83
CA HIS A 256 15.21 -1.97 -7.87
C HIS A 256 14.63 -2.92 -6.82
N ARG A 257 14.14 -4.07 -7.23
CA ARG A 257 13.63 -5.13 -6.35
C ARG A 257 14.73 -6.16 -6.13
N PHE A 258 15.51 -5.95 -5.09
CA PHE A 258 16.58 -6.87 -4.71
C PHE A 258 16.03 -8.07 -3.99
N ARG A 259 16.53 -9.25 -4.38
CA ARG A 259 16.53 -10.45 -3.56
C ARG A 259 17.97 -10.83 -3.29
N ALA A 260 18.34 -10.93 -2.03
CA ALA A 260 19.68 -11.21 -1.59
C ALA A 260 19.73 -12.49 -0.75
N ALA A 261 20.80 -13.26 -0.91
CA ALA A 261 21.04 -14.39 -0.01
C ALA A 261 21.33 -13.90 1.41
N GLU A 262 22.06 -12.78 1.53
CA GLU A 262 22.38 -12.11 2.79
C GLU A 262 22.11 -10.60 2.68
N VAL A 263 21.50 -10.01 3.70
CA VAL A 263 21.35 -8.55 3.84
C VAL A 263 22.20 -8.05 5.01
N VAL A 264 23.09 -7.10 4.75
CA VAL A 264 23.90 -6.44 5.77
C VAL A 264 23.32 -5.06 6.08
N LEU A 265 22.79 -4.88 7.29
CA LEU A 265 22.30 -3.60 7.77
C LEU A 265 23.47 -2.79 8.32
N ALA A 266 23.99 -1.87 7.51
CA ALA A 266 25.07 -0.94 7.84
C ALA A 266 24.62 0.52 7.73
N ASN A 267 23.32 0.76 7.93
CA ASN A 267 22.66 2.04 7.76
C ASN A 267 22.95 3.06 8.87
N GLY A 268 23.93 2.76 9.75
CA GLY A 268 24.52 3.68 10.71
C GLY A 268 23.59 4.11 11.83
N THR A 269 23.93 5.25 12.41
CA THR A 269 23.22 5.85 13.55
C THR A 269 22.55 7.17 13.16
N ILE A 270 21.58 7.57 13.95
CA ILE A 270 20.91 8.87 13.85
C ILE A 270 21.16 9.63 15.14
N GLU A 271 21.69 10.83 14.98
CA GLU A 271 21.86 11.75 16.09
C GLU A 271 20.50 12.18 16.66
N GLN A 272 20.34 12.09 17.96
CA GLN A 272 19.11 12.39 18.65
C GLN A 272 19.05 13.85 19.11
N PRO A 273 17.90 14.50 19.00
CA PRO A 273 17.71 15.82 19.59
C PRO A 273 17.61 15.73 21.12
N LEU A 274 18.08 16.77 21.79
CA LEU A 274 17.81 16.98 23.21
C LEU A 274 16.44 17.61 23.41
N VAL A 275 15.78 17.28 24.52
CA VAL A 275 14.41 17.74 24.82
C VAL A 275 14.50 18.85 25.87
N PHE A 276 14.23 20.09 25.45
CA PHE A 276 14.22 21.29 26.29
C PHE A 276 13.26 22.34 25.74
N GLU A 277 12.97 23.37 26.52
CA GLU A 277 12.04 24.43 26.08
C GLU A 277 12.61 25.22 24.90
N GLY A 278 11.82 25.32 23.80
CA GLY A 278 12.22 26.04 22.59
C GLY A 278 13.23 25.31 21.73
N ASN A 279 13.37 23.99 21.88
CA ASN A 279 14.27 23.16 21.07
C ASN A 279 13.89 23.11 19.56
N ASP A 280 12.77 23.75 19.20
CA ASP A 280 12.24 23.87 17.85
C ASP A 280 12.51 25.22 17.17
N LEU A 281 13.14 26.17 17.88
CA LEU A 281 13.41 27.49 17.31
C LEU A 281 14.35 27.39 16.09
N PRO A 282 14.12 28.16 15.01
CA PRO A 282 15.07 28.30 13.91
C PRO A 282 16.44 28.73 14.40
N GLY A 283 17.48 28.03 13.98
CA GLY A 283 18.87 28.20 14.50
C GLY A 283 19.24 27.16 15.57
N VAL A 284 18.29 26.36 16.06
CA VAL A 284 18.59 25.14 16.82
C VAL A 284 18.74 23.99 15.83
N MET A 285 19.90 23.31 15.83
CA MET A 285 20.21 22.22 14.91
C MET A 285 21.06 21.12 15.55
N LEU A 286 21.09 19.97 14.93
CA LEU A 286 21.94 18.84 15.34
C LEU A 286 23.42 19.11 15.00
N GLY A 287 24.36 18.53 15.78
CA GLY A 287 25.78 18.61 15.54
C GLY A 287 26.17 18.12 14.16
N SER A 288 25.64 17.00 13.72
CA SER A 288 25.84 16.46 12.37
C SER A 288 25.34 17.37 11.26
N ALA A 289 24.29 18.17 11.52
CA ALA A 289 23.82 19.16 10.55
C ALA A 289 24.81 20.34 10.42
N ALA A 290 25.28 20.86 11.53
CA ALA A 290 26.29 21.93 11.56
C ALA A 290 27.56 21.48 10.82
N ARG A 291 28.06 20.28 11.12
CA ARG A 291 29.27 19.68 10.48
C ARG A 291 29.07 19.53 8.96
N ARG A 292 27.90 19.08 8.48
CA ARG A 292 27.61 19.00 7.04
C ARG A 292 27.61 20.37 6.39
N LEU A 293 27.00 21.36 7.01
CA LEU A 293 27.00 22.73 6.48
C LEU A 293 28.39 23.27 6.30
N VAL A 294 29.27 23.13 7.30
CA VAL A 294 30.63 23.68 7.22
C VAL A 294 31.58 22.85 6.36
N ASN A 295 31.50 21.49 6.43
CA ASN A 295 32.51 20.64 5.77
C ASN A 295 32.06 20.26 4.33
N GLN A 296 30.79 19.99 4.08
CA GLN A 296 30.31 19.59 2.74
C GLN A 296 29.86 20.76 1.87
N PHE A 297 29.13 21.71 2.46
CA PHE A 297 28.57 22.82 1.71
C PHE A 297 29.30 24.16 1.92
N ARG A 298 30.27 24.20 2.80
CA ARG A 298 31.06 25.40 3.12
C ARG A 298 30.16 26.58 3.49
N ILE A 299 29.25 26.36 4.43
CA ILE A 299 28.29 27.37 4.91
C ILE A 299 28.44 27.48 6.43
N ALA A 300 28.76 28.69 6.92
CA ALA A 300 28.69 28.99 8.33
C ALA A 300 27.18 29.02 8.78
N PRO A 301 26.77 28.17 9.72
CA PRO A 301 25.38 28.16 10.17
C PRO A 301 24.94 29.45 10.88
N GLY A 302 25.90 30.24 11.42
CA GLY A 302 25.70 31.54 12.05
C GLY A 302 26.99 32.21 12.32
N GLU A 303 27.00 33.24 13.17
CA GLU A 303 28.23 33.97 13.63
C GLU A 303 28.75 33.41 14.93
N GLN A 304 27.87 33.06 15.88
CA GLN A 304 28.21 32.55 17.21
C GLN A 304 27.40 31.30 17.55
N ALA A 305 28.10 30.21 17.92
CA ALA A 305 27.49 28.96 18.28
C ALA A 305 27.59 28.68 19.80
N ALA A 306 26.50 28.25 20.43
CA ALA A 306 26.50 27.57 21.71
C ALA A 306 26.25 26.08 21.46
N VAL A 307 27.05 25.19 22.02
CA VAL A 307 26.92 23.76 21.84
C VAL A 307 26.39 23.12 23.13
N VAL A 308 25.41 22.25 23.02
CA VAL A 308 24.88 21.42 24.12
C VAL A 308 24.94 19.95 23.71
N CYS A 309 25.61 19.11 24.50
CA CYS A 309 25.80 17.72 24.12
C CYS A 309 25.73 16.74 25.28
N SER A 310 25.57 15.49 24.98
CA SER A 310 25.64 14.33 25.87
C SER A 310 26.59 13.25 25.35
N ASP A 311 27.36 13.58 24.31
CA ASP A 311 28.28 12.66 23.62
C ASP A 311 29.45 13.44 22.96
N ASP A 312 30.44 12.70 22.45
CA ASP A 312 31.62 13.31 21.82
C ASP A 312 31.31 13.88 20.43
N ALA A 313 30.24 13.47 19.76
CA ALA A 313 29.85 14.02 18.47
C ALA A 313 29.53 15.53 18.57
N GLY A 314 28.96 15.96 19.72
CA GLY A 314 28.77 17.39 19.99
C GLY A 314 30.06 18.16 20.19
N ILE A 315 31.06 17.54 20.83
CA ILE A 315 32.43 18.12 20.95
C ILE A 315 33.08 18.27 19.58
N ASP A 316 33.02 17.22 18.76
CA ASP A 316 33.53 17.27 17.38
C ASP A 316 32.84 18.35 16.55
N ALA A 317 31.52 18.55 16.74
CA ALA A 317 30.79 19.63 16.06
C ALA A 317 31.30 21.02 16.49
N ALA A 318 31.62 21.21 17.78
CA ALA A 318 32.18 22.45 18.30
C ALA A 318 33.55 22.74 17.68
N LEU A 319 34.42 21.72 17.55
CA LEU A 319 35.74 21.83 16.94
C LEU A 319 35.65 22.14 15.46
N ASP A 320 34.80 21.42 14.68
CA ASP A 320 34.59 21.69 13.25
C ASP A 320 34.09 23.12 13.00
N LEU A 321 33.20 23.65 13.87
CA LEU A 321 32.73 25.04 13.79
C LEU A 321 33.85 26.05 14.09
N ALA A 322 34.68 25.79 15.09
CA ALA A 322 35.84 26.65 15.42
C ALA A 322 36.86 26.62 14.28
N ASP A 323 37.18 25.47 13.72
CA ASP A 323 38.10 25.32 12.57
C ASP A 323 37.54 26.03 11.32
N ALA A 324 36.24 26.12 11.19
CA ALA A 324 35.59 26.91 10.14
C ALA A 324 35.60 28.43 10.40
N GLY A 325 36.17 28.86 11.50
CA GLY A 325 36.32 30.29 11.88
C GLY A 325 35.11 30.88 12.59
N MET A 326 34.16 30.04 13.07
CA MET A 326 33.04 30.51 13.86
C MET A 326 33.41 30.65 15.35
N ALA A 327 32.83 31.63 16.02
CA ALA A 327 32.97 31.78 17.47
C ALA A 327 32.11 30.71 18.19
N VAL A 328 32.75 29.76 18.88
CA VAL A 328 32.08 28.81 19.77
C VAL A 328 32.14 29.34 21.18
N VAL A 329 31.01 29.77 21.73
CA VAL A 329 30.92 30.45 23.03
C VAL A 329 31.28 29.52 24.18
N ALA A 330 30.72 28.33 24.20
CA ALA A 330 31.04 27.26 25.13
C ALA A 330 30.37 25.94 24.64
N VAL A 331 30.89 24.84 25.19
CA VAL A 331 30.26 23.50 25.11
C VAL A 331 29.69 23.18 26.49
N ALA A 332 28.35 23.07 26.59
CA ALA A 332 27.68 22.55 27.77
C ALA A 332 27.47 21.04 27.59
N ASP A 333 28.25 20.26 28.32
CA ASP A 333 28.17 18.79 28.29
C ASP A 333 27.43 18.30 29.51
N THR A 334 26.38 17.49 29.26
CA THR A 334 25.56 16.96 30.35
C THR A 334 26.29 15.92 31.19
N ARG A 335 27.40 15.39 30.72
CA ARG A 335 28.27 14.42 31.41
C ARG A 335 29.10 15.09 32.50
N GLU A 336 29.04 14.57 33.72
CA GLU A 336 29.85 15.04 34.81
C GLU A 336 31.32 14.59 34.65
N GLY A 337 32.25 15.49 34.81
CA GLY A 337 33.71 15.20 34.81
C GLY A 337 34.28 14.87 33.41
N ALA A 338 33.54 14.89 32.35
CA ALA A 338 34.02 14.66 30.98
C ALA A 338 34.81 15.89 30.50
N ARG A 339 36.14 15.91 30.72
CA ARG A 339 36.99 16.94 30.14
C ARG A 339 37.64 16.49 28.86
N ASP A 340 37.53 17.30 27.80
CA ASP A 340 38.19 17.08 26.53
C ASP A 340 39.26 18.13 26.30
N GLU A 341 40.52 17.68 26.22
CA GLU A 341 41.69 18.56 26.03
C GLU A 341 41.66 19.27 24.67
N ARG A 342 41.01 18.74 23.67
CA ARG A 342 40.91 19.37 22.34
C ARG A 342 40.14 20.69 22.41
N LEU A 343 39.10 20.79 23.25
CA LEU A 343 38.37 22.05 23.49
C LEU A 343 39.25 23.10 24.15
N ALA A 344 40.05 22.68 25.14
CA ALA A 344 40.97 23.58 25.81
C ALA A 344 42.04 24.12 24.84
N HIS A 345 42.58 23.28 23.94
CA HIS A 345 43.49 23.69 22.89
C HIS A 345 42.85 24.67 21.88
N ALA A 346 41.60 24.48 21.60
CA ALA A 346 40.80 25.37 20.72
C ALA A 346 40.34 26.66 21.44
N GLY A 347 40.62 26.82 22.74
CA GLY A 347 40.21 27.99 23.53
C GLY A 347 38.69 28.02 23.82
N ILE A 348 38.03 26.87 23.77
CA ILE A 348 36.58 26.75 23.97
C ILE A 348 36.28 26.34 25.43
N GLU A 349 35.40 27.10 26.09
CA GLU A 349 34.98 26.78 27.46
C GLU A 349 34.15 25.47 27.49
N HIS A 350 34.55 24.51 28.35
CA HIS A 350 33.85 23.24 28.54
C HIS A 350 33.12 23.21 29.87
N LEU A 351 31.79 23.26 29.85
CA LEU A 351 30.90 23.27 31.01
C LEU A 351 30.33 21.87 31.24
N THR A 352 31.00 21.10 32.11
CA THR A 352 30.62 19.71 32.40
C THR A 352 29.50 19.64 33.43
N GLY A 353 28.57 18.71 33.28
CA GLY A 353 27.37 18.53 34.13
C GLY A 353 26.28 19.58 33.89
N PHE A 354 26.34 20.36 32.80
CA PHE A 354 25.33 21.37 32.48
C PHE A 354 24.33 20.83 31.45
N ALA A 355 23.07 20.76 31.83
CA ALA A 355 21.96 20.35 30.96
C ALA A 355 21.23 21.57 30.35
N PRO A 356 20.69 21.44 29.11
CA PRO A 356 19.90 22.50 28.49
C PRO A 356 18.57 22.68 29.18
N VAL A 357 18.17 23.94 29.42
CA VAL A 357 16.89 24.32 30.07
C VAL A 357 15.95 24.93 29.03
N ARG A 358 16.42 26.00 28.35
CA ARG A 358 15.57 26.75 27.45
C ARG A 358 16.40 27.47 26.38
N ALA A 359 16.04 27.34 25.11
CA ALA A 359 16.55 28.24 24.07
C ALA A 359 15.88 29.61 24.19
N LYS A 360 16.68 30.65 24.04
CA LYS A 360 16.24 32.05 24.06
C LYS A 360 16.04 32.56 22.63
N GLY A 361 14.99 33.34 22.43
CA GLY A 361 14.66 33.92 21.16
C GLY A 361 13.17 33.94 20.89
N ARG A 362 12.76 34.56 19.81
CA ARG A 362 11.34 34.64 19.41
C ARG A 362 11.08 34.15 17.99
N LYS A 363 11.82 34.61 17.01
CA LYS A 363 11.73 34.20 15.59
C LYS A 363 12.86 33.25 15.21
N ALA A 364 13.99 33.44 15.86
CA ALA A 364 15.18 32.60 15.78
C ALA A 364 15.83 32.56 17.16
N VAL A 365 16.74 31.64 17.36
CA VAL A 365 17.52 31.51 18.59
C VAL A 365 18.49 32.68 18.77
N THR A 366 18.68 33.13 20.01
CA THR A 366 19.65 34.15 20.40
C THR A 366 20.56 33.67 21.54
N GLY A 367 20.44 32.42 21.91
CA GLY A 367 21.22 31.77 22.96
C GLY A 367 20.45 30.65 23.63
N ILE A 368 21.06 30.06 24.64
CA ILE A 368 20.49 28.98 25.44
C ILE A 368 20.84 29.16 26.92
N GLU A 369 19.88 28.87 27.76
CA GLU A 369 20.05 28.73 29.21
C GLU A 369 20.37 27.27 29.52
N VAL A 370 21.46 27.05 30.26
CA VAL A 370 21.91 25.75 30.73
C VAL A 370 22.03 25.76 32.26
N ALA A 371 21.88 24.60 32.92
CA ALA A 371 21.91 24.50 34.36
C ALA A 371 22.65 23.26 34.88
N ARG A 372 23.31 23.42 36.04
CA ARG A 372 23.87 22.34 36.85
C ARG A 372 23.43 22.52 38.31
N GLY A 373 22.48 21.69 38.73
CA GLY A 373 21.83 21.90 40.01
C GLY A 373 21.11 23.27 40.09
N SER A 374 21.53 24.13 41.04
CA SER A 374 21.03 25.50 41.17
C SER A 374 21.75 26.54 40.34
N GLU A 375 22.92 26.19 39.79
CA GLU A 375 23.72 27.09 38.97
C GLU A 375 23.09 27.20 37.58
N ARG A 376 22.92 28.44 37.10
CA ARG A 376 22.37 28.72 35.77
C ARG A 376 23.30 29.62 34.99
N ARG A 377 23.50 29.29 33.70
CA ARG A 377 24.28 30.11 32.76
C ARG A 377 23.52 30.35 31.48
N THR A 378 23.72 31.50 30.92
CA THR A 378 23.19 31.85 29.61
C THR A 378 24.33 31.92 28.62
N LEU A 379 24.31 31.09 27.59
CA LEU A 379 25.22 31.11 26.46
C LEU A 379 24.51 31.84 25.32
N THR A 380 25.11 32.96 24.88
CA THR A 380 24.61 33.76 23.77
C THR A 380 25.08 33.14 22.45
N GLY A 381 24.22 33.23 21.41
CA GLY A 381 24.60 32.74 20.08
C GLY A 381 23.36 32.74 19.16
N ASP A 382 23.60 32.96 17.89
CA ASP A 382 22.56 32.89 16.84
C ASP A 382 22.36 31.46 16.28
N VAL A 383 23.21 30.53 16.75
CA VAL A 383 23.09 29.08 16.53
C VAL A 383 23.22 28.33 17.86
N VAL A 384 22.33 27.38 18.09
CA VAL A 384 22.44 26.38 19.16
C VAL A 384 22.59 25.01 18.50
N VAL A 385 23.73 24.38 18.70
CA VAL A 385 24.04 23.03 18.23
C VAL A 385 23.77 22.07 19.36
N MET A 386 22.98 21.00 19.07
CA MET A 386 22.67 19.98 20.06
C MET A 386 23.07 18.59 19.58
N SER A 387 23.57 17.75 20.51
CA SER A 387 23.84 16.33 20.29
C SER A 387 23.39 15.53 21.50
N GLY A 388 22.35 14.71 21.32
CA GLY A 388 21.69 13.90 22.35
C GLY A 388 22.01 12.41 22.28
N GLY A 389 23.16 12.05 21.69
CA GLY A 389 23.56 10.66 21.47
C GLY A 389 23.20 10.11 20.09
N GLN A 390 23.73 8.94 19.77
CA GLN A 390 23.61 8.28 18.49
C GLN A 390 22.81 6.98 18.63
N VAL A 391 21.70 6.84 17.92
CA VAL A 391 20.82 5.66 17.98
C VAL A 391 20.90 4.88 16.66
N GLY A 392 21.06 3.56 16.75
CA GLY A 392 21.09 2.68 15.59
C GLY A 392 19.76 2.69 14.83
N GLN A 393 19.84 2.67 13.51
CA GLN A 393 18.66 2.57 12.64
C GLN A 393 18.18 1.10 12.52
N LEU A 394 17.51 0.60 13.54
CA LEU A 394 17.10 -0.80 13.65
C LEU A 394 15.69 -1.11 13.04
N GLY A 395 15.09 -0.14 12.35
CA GLY A 395 13.74 -0.30 11.78
C GLY A 395 13.65 -1.43 10.74
N PHE A 396 14.69 -1.67 9.95
CA PHE A 396 14.72 -2.79 9.00
C PHE A 396 14.85 -4.15 9.71
N LEU A 397 15.60 -4.20 10.80
CA LEU A 397 15.70 -5.41 11.61
C LEU A 397 14.34 -5.83 12.15
N THR A 398 13.59 -4.88 12.74
CA THR A 398 12.26 -5.16 13.28
C THR A 398 11.22 -5.46 12.20
N GLN A 399 11.33 -4.89 10.99
CA GLN A 399 10.49 -5.25 9.84
C GLN A 399 10.75 -6.68 9.39
N ALA A 400 11.98 -7.16 9.47
CA ALA A 400 12.35 -8.52 9.11
C ALA A 400 11.99 -9.57 10.18
N GLY A 401 11.35 -9.17 11.27
CA GLY A 401 10.98 -10.07 12.38
C GLY A 401 12.05 -10.21 13.46
N GLY A 402 13.14 -9.44 13.37
CA GLY A 402 14.14 -9.38 14.44
C GLY A 402 13.64 -8.62 15.67
N SER A 403 14.32 -8.80 16.80
CA SER A 403 14.03 -8.08 18.04
C SER A 403 15.18 -7.19 18.49
N ILE A 404 14.84 -6.20 19.30
CA ILE A 404 15.78 -5.28 19.90
C ILE A 404 15.55 -5.21 21.41
N ARG A 405 16.60 -4.98 22.19
CA ARG A 405 16.55 -4.79 23.64
C ARG A 405 17.22 -3.48 24.02
N TYR A 406 16.86 -2.94 25.17
CA TYR A 406 17.51 -1.75 25.71
C TYR A 406 18.79 -2.14 26.47
N ASP A 407 19.91 -1.55 26.10
CA ASP A 407 21.19 -1.72 26.78
C ASP A 407 21.31 -0.64 27.86
N GLN A 408 21.30 -1.03 29.11
CA GLN A 408 21.35 -0.13 30.26
C GLN A 408 22.69 0.64 30.38
N GLN A 409 23.79 0.03 29.92
CA GLN A 409 25.10 0.66 29.97
C GLN A 409 25.26 1.68 28.84
N LYS A 410 24.87 1.29 27.63
CA LYS A 410 24.90 2.16 26.45
C LYS A 410 23.71 3.11 26.37
N ARG A 411 22.65 2.88 27.15
CA ARG A 411 21.36 3.65 27.16
C ARG A 411 20.75 3.81 25.78
N VAL A 412 20.83 2.76 24.97
CA VAL A 412 20.26 2.71 23.61
C VAL A 412 19.66 1.33 23.33
N TYR A 413 18.78 1.27 22.34
CA TYR A 413 18.33 -0.01 21.83
C TYR A 413 19.41 -0.64 20.93
N VAL A 414 19.68 -1.92 21.17
CA VAL A 414 20.64 -2.75 20.42
C VAL A 414 19.91 -3.98 19.85
N PRO A 415 20.43 -4.63 18.80
CA PRO A 415 19.91 -5.89 18.33
C PRO A 415 19.90 -6.95 19.43
N ASP A 416 18.83 -7.72 19.52
CA ASP A 416 18.66 -8.85 20.44
C ASP A 416 18.59 -10.16 19.65
N HIS A 417 17.65 -10.27 18.70
CA HIS A 417 17.57 -11.37 17.74
C HIS A 417 17.69 -10.85 16.32
N VAL A 418 18.57 -11.45 15.53
CA VAL A 418 18.76 -11.15 14.11
C VAL A 418 18.35 -12.36 13.28
N PRO A 419 17.38 -12.23 12.36
CA PRO A 419 16.93 -13.35 11.53
C PRO A 419 18.05 -13.93 10.65
N ASP A 420 17.89 -15.20 10.27
CA ASP A 420 18.78 -15.88 9.32
C ASP A 420 18.84 -15.11 7.97
N GLY A 421 20.04 -15.09 7.37
CA GLY A 421 20.27 -14.33 6.14
C GLY A 421 20.38 -12.80 6.34
N MET A 422 20.45 -12.34 7.59
CA MET A 422 20.67 -10.95 7.92
C MET A 422 21.85 -10.76 8.87
N ARG A 423 22.56 -9.65 8.71
CA ARG A 423 23.63 -9.23 9.63
C ARG A 423 23.50 -7.73 9.92
N VAL A 424 23.73 -7.35 11.15
CA VAL A 424 23.71 -5.94 11.58
C VAL A 424 25.14 -5.47 11.84
N ALA A 425 25.58 -4.50 11.06
CA ALA A 425 26.91 -3.87 11.16
C ALA A 425 26.78 -2.44 11.68
N VAL A 426 25.97 -2.23 12.72
CA VAL A 426 25.78 -0.94 13.36
C VAL A 426 26.15 -1.04 14.82
N GLU A 427 27.12 -0.22 15.24
CA GLU A 427 27.44 -0.08 16.65
C GLU A 427 26.90 1.25 17.18
N PRO A 428 25.78 1.22 17.92
CA PRO A 428 25.21 2.45 18.50
C PRO A 428 26.11 2.94 19.64
N VAL A 429 26.48 4.21 19.54
CA VAL A 429 27.19 4.91 20.62
C VAL A 429 26.16 5.64 21.49
N GLY A 430 25.95 5.15 22.68
CA GLY A 430 24.92 5.67 23.58
C GLY A 430 25.16 7.07 24.08
N SER A 431 24.14 7.65 24.67
CA SER A 431 24.15 8.91 25.39
C SER A 431 24.28 8.65 26.87
N SER A 432 25.05 9.46 27.58
CA SER A 432 25.24 9.35 29.05
C SER A 432 24.02 9.74 29.87
N GLU A 433 22.97 10.35 29.30
CA GLU A 433 21.86 10.86 30.08
C GLU A 433 20.47 10.40 29.64
N ALA A 434 19.68 10.13 30.69
CA ALA A 434 18.22 10.08 30.59
C ALA A 434 17.69 11.49 30.26
N ILE A 435 16.64 11.54 29.45
CA ILE A 435 15.81 12.73 29.37
C ILE A 435 15.32 13.00 30.80
N PRO A 436 15.50 14.23 31.35
CA PRO A 436 15.02 14.51 32.67
C PRO A 436 13.51 14.19 32.72
N ALA A 437 13.14 13.21 33.52
CA ALA A 437 11.73 12.86 33.79
C ALA A 437 10.95 14.05 34.35
N LYS A 438 11.64 15.04 34.84
CA LYS A 438 11.10 16.31 35.36
C LYS A 438 11.81 17.51 34.72
N ALA A 439 11.59 17.71 33.43
CA ALA A 439 11.55 19.08 32.93
C ALA A 439 10.23 19.77 33.37
N ALA A 440 9.68 19.34 34.48
CA ALA A 440 8.38 19.72 35.07
C ALA A 440 8.27 21.17 35.56
N SER A 441 9.32 21.99 35.44
CA SER A 441 9.27 23.40 35.79
C SER A 441 9.32 24.34 34.57
N ALA A 442 9.40 23.84 33.35
CA ALA A 442 9.40 24.68 32.17
C ALA A 442 7.98 25.11 31.84
N SER A 443 7.75 26.39 31.73
CA SER A 443 6.44 26.98 31.41
C SER A 443 6.10 26.87 29.91
N GLY A 444 7.09 26.52 29.07
CA GLY A 444 7.00 26.47 27.61
C GLY A 444 6.95 25.06 27.00
N LYS A 445 6.84 25.01 25.67
CA LYS A 445 6.76 23.74 24.93
C LYS A 445 8.11 23.10 24.75
N GLN A 446 8.18 21.81 25.05
CA GLN A 446 9.34 20.95 24.83
C GLN A 446 8.95 19.87 23.83
N PHE A 447 9.47 19.95 22.63
CA PHE A 447 9.08 19.02 21.57
C PHE A 447 9.86 17.71 21.66
N VAL A 448 9.10 16.61 21.71
CA VAL A 448 9.60 15.24 21.61
C VAL A 448 9.52 14.79 20.14
N CYS A 449 8.42 15.11 19.45
CA CYS A 449 8.21 14.80 18.02
C CYS A 449 8.08 16.09 17.19
N TYR A 450 9.00 16.28 16.25
CA TYR A 450 8.98 17.44 15.35
C TYR A 450 8.06 17.27 14.15
N CYS A 451 7.71 16.02 13.78
CA CYS A 451 6.77 15.74 12.68
C CYS A 451 5.37 16.17 13.06
N GLU A 452 4.88 15.64 14.18
CA GLU A 452 3.50 15.73 14.63
C GLU A 452 3.30 16.76 15.76
N ASP A 453 4.33 17.55 16.03
CA ASP A 453 4.30 18.59 17.07
C ASP A 453 3.87 18.07 18.46
N VAL A 454 4.35 16.87 18.83
CA VAL A 454 4.07 16.28 20.13
C VAL A 454 5.08 16.78 21.16
N THR A 455 4.57 17.29 22.28
CA THR A 455 5.38 17.80 23.39
C THR A 455 5.45 16.78 24.54
N THR A 456 6.34 17.01 25.51
CA THR A 456 6.38 16.22 26.75
C THR A 456 5.03 16.21 27.43
N LYS A 457 4.33 17.37 27.49
CA LYS A 457 2.99 17.48 28.05
C LYS A 457 1.97 16.57 27.38
N ASP A 458 2.04 16.43 26.05
CA ASP A 458 1.14 15.56 25.29
C ASP A 458 1.34 14.08 25.66
N VAL A 459 2.61 13.67 25.89
CA VAL A 459 2.94 12.31 26.33
C VAL A 459 2.46 12.05 27.75
N HIS A 460 2.71 12.97 28.68
CA HIS A 460 2.19 12.88 30.07
C HIS A 460 0.67 12.72 30.09
N GLN A 461 -0.03 13.60 29.35
CA GLN A 461 -1.50 13.56 29.31
C GLN A 461 -2.01 12.24 28.72
N SER A 462 -1.31 11.68 27.74
CA SER A 462 -1.69 10.38 27.18
C SER A 462 -1.60 9.25 28.22
N ILE A 463 -0.59 9.29 29.07
CA ILE A 463 -0.42 8.32 30.17
C ILE A 463 -1.51 8.49 31.22
N GLU A 464 -1.79 9.74 31.65
CA GLU A 464 -2.86 10.05 32.60
C GLU A 464 -4.24 9.60 32.10
N GLU A 465 -4.48 9.66 30.81
CA GLU A 465 -5.73 9.21 30.17
C GLU A 465 -5.76 7.68 29.88
N GLY A 466 -4.75 6.93 30.35
CA GLY A 466 -4.70 5.45 30.26
C GLY A 466 -3.96 4.87 29.05
N PHE A 467 -3.36 5.70 28.18
CA PHE A 467 -2.55 5.23 27.03
C PHE A 467 -1.09 5.02 27.47
N SER A 468 -0.88 4.05 28.34
CA SER A 468 0.37 3.82 29.06
C SER A 468 1.40 2.95 28.34
N SER A 469 1.21 2.59 27.09
CA SER A 469 2.24 1.96 26.24
C SER A 469 2.60 2.84 25.06
N LEU A 470 3.81 2.70 24.54
CA LEU A 470 4.25 3.51 23.39
C LEU A 470 3.34 3.33 22.17
N GLU A 471 2.85 2.12 21.90
CA GLU A 471 1.91 1.85 20.81
C GLU A 471 0.53 2.51 21.03
N LEU A 472 0.03 2.54 22.25
CA LEU A 472 -1.23 3.22 22.56
C LEU A 472 -1.05 4.74 22.53
N SER A 473 0.02 5.27 23.15
CA SER A 473 0.36 6.69 23.13
C SER A 473 0.61 7.17 21.70
N LYS A 474 1.28 6.38 20.86
CA LYS A 474 1.48 6.64 19.44
C LYS A 474 0.15 6.85 18.72
N ARG A 475 -0.81 5.95 18.88
CA ARG A 475 -2.14 6.06 18.24
C ARG A 475 -2.94 7.26 18.75
N TYR A 476 -2.71 7.65 19.98
CA TYR A 476 -3.43 8.74 20.64
C TYR A 476 -2.82 10.12 20.36
N THR A 477 -1.49 10.23 20.41
CA THR A 477 -0.74 11.50 20.24
C THR A 477 -0.20 11.69 18.82
N THR A 478 -0.14 10.63 18.00
CA THR A 478 0.55 10.54 16.70
C THR A 478 2.08 10.58 16.81
N VAL A 479 2.68 10.49 18.00
CA VAL A 479 4.13 10.36 18.16
C VAL A 479 4.66 9.17 17.37
N THR A 480 5.82 9.27 16.76
CA THR A 480 6.47 8.29 15.87
C THR A 480 5.76 8.01 14.53
N MET A 481 4.60 8.60 14.25
CA MET A 481 3.80 8.31 13.02
C MET A 481 4.13 9.23 11.83
N GLY A 482 4.83 10.31 12.06
CA GLY A 482 5.13 11.30 11.01
C GLY A 482 6.16 10.82 9.99
N PRO A 483 6.52 11.67 8.99
CA PRO A 483 7.39 11.32 7.86
C PRO A 483 8.78 10.77 8.25
N CYS A 484 9.29 11.06 9.44
CA CYS A 484 10.55 10.51 9.92
C CYS A 484 10.43 9.09 10.50
N GLN A 485 9.23 8.54 10.63
CA GLN A 485 8.97 7.18 11.14
C GLN A 485 9.65 6.89 12.49
N GLY A 486 9.60 7.87 13.42
CA GLY A 486 10.15 7.71 14.76
C GLY A 486 11.67 7.99 14.93
N ARG A 487 12.40 8.20 13.83
CA ARG A 487 13.87 8.38 13.87
C ARG A 487 14.33 9.44 14.86
N MET A 488 13.58 10.56 14.97
CA MET A 488 13.93 11.68 15.87
C MET A 488 13.31 11.57 17.25
N CYS A 489 12.31 10.73 17.46
CA CYS A 489 11.50 10.76 18.67
C CYS A 489 11.29 9.41 19.36
N HIS A 490 11.52 8.28 18.70
CA HIS A 490 11.24 6.96 19.25
C HIS A 490 11.93 6.73 20.61
N ARG A 491 13.28 6.89 20.64
CA ARG A 491 14.04 6.74 21.89
C ARG A 491 13.56 7.72 22.97
N ASN A 492 13.44 9.00 22.63
CA ASN A 492 13.07 10.03 23.58
C ASN A 492 11.66 9.81 24.15
N SER A 493 10.72 9.35 23.33
CA SER A 493 9.36 9.00 23.78
C SER A 493 9.35 7.78 24.70
N GLY A 494 10.09 6.73 24.35
CA GLY A 494 10.21 5.51 25.17
C GLY A 494 10.82 5.80 26.55
N LEU A 495 11.92 6.57 26.58
CA LEU A 495 12.56 6.96 27.85
C LEU A 495 11.67 7.86 28.71
N LEU A 496 10.96 8.81 28.09
CA LEU A 496 10.02 9.67 28.81
C LEU A 496 8.88 8.87 29.43
N MET A 497 8.30 7.94 28.66
CA MET A 497 7.24 7.06 29.17
C MET A 497 7.72 6.14 30.28
N ALA A 498 8.91 5.55 30.10
CA ALA A 498 9.50 4.67 31.12
C ALA A 498 9.73 5.42 32.43
N ALA A 499 10.26 6.65 32.37
CA ALA A 499 10.49 7.49 33.51
C ALA A 499 9.17 7.90 34.25
N GLU A 500 8.11 8.25 33.47
CA GLU A 500 6.81 8.61 34.02
C GLU A 500 6.08 7.44 34.69
N LEU A 501 6.20 6.26 34.11
CA LEU A 501 5.56 5.05 34.64
C LEU A 501 6.39 4.34 35.72
N GLY A 502 7.63 4.76 35.93
CA GLY A 502 8.57 4.10 36.85
C GLY A 502 8.92 2.66 36.43
N ILE A 503 8.99 2.40 35.13
CA ILE A 503 9.28 1.09 34.55
C ILE A 503 10.64 1.07 33.84
N ASP A 504 11.16 -0.14 33.58
CA ASP A 504 12.35 -0.29 32.75
C ASP A 504 12.04 0.08 31.28
N PRO A 505 12.90 0.87 30.62
CA PRO A 505 12.76 1.17 29.19
C PRO A 505 12.68 -0.04 28.26
N ASP A 506 13.19 -1.20 28.70
CA ASP A 506 13.10 -2.47 27.96
C ASP A 506 11.75 -3.20 28.17
N GLY A 507 10.93 -2.71 29.08
CA GLY A 507 9.62 -3.30 29.37
C GLY A 507 8.65 -3.20 28.20
N GLN A 508 7.75 -4.18 28.09
CA GLN A 508 6.73 -4.23 27.02
C GLN A 508 5.89 -2.96 26.91
N GLN A 509 5.72 -2.23 28.00
CA GLN A 509 4.94 -0.97 28.03
C GLN A 509 5.71 0.20 27.41
N ALA A 510 7.01 0.30 27.67
CA ALA A 510 7.85 1.31 27.00
C ALA A 510 8.05 1.00 25.52
N GLY A 511 8.16 -0.29 25.19
CA GLY A 511 8.03 -0.91 23.87
C GLY A 511 8.77 -0.27 22.70
N VAL A 512 8.82 -1.00 21.62
CA VAL A 512 9.40 -0.52 20.35
C VAL A 512 8.32 -0.48 19.30
N THR A 513 8.29 0.56 18.47
CA THR A 513 7.39 0.60 17.33
C THR A 513 8.15 0.30 16.06
N THR A 514 7.61 -0.58 15.21
CA THR A 514 8.19 -0.89 13.91
C THR A 514 7.89 0.21 12.89
N ALA A 515 8.91 0.68 12.18
CA ALA A 515 8.74 1.61 11.07
C ALA A 515 7.97 0.94 9.93
N ARG A 516 7.07 1.68 9.28
CA ARG A 516 6.23 1.16 8.18
C ARG A 516 6.87 1.43 6.83
N PRO A 517 6.89 0.46 5.89
CA PRO A 517 7.32 0.70 4.53
C PRO A 517 6.32 1.63 3.77
N PRO A 518 6.81 2.48 2.85
CA PRO A 518 8.21 2.77 2.58
C PRO A 518 8.84 3.59 3.70
N HIS A 519 10.10 3.27 4.03
CA HIS A 519 10.81 3.86 5.16
C HIS A 519 11.12 5.36 4.98
N ASN A 520 11.18 5.83 3.74
CA ASN A 520 11.26 7.23 3.33
C ASN A 520 10.08 7.60 2.43
N PRO A 521 9.68 8.87 2.37
CA PRO A 521 8.68 9.33 1.43
C PRO A 521 9.02 8.94 -0.01
N THR A 522 8.07 8.30 -0.68
CA THR A 522 8.25 7.71 -2.03
C THR A 522 7.07 8.15 -2.89
N SER A 523 7.33 8.44 -4.17
CA SER A 523 6.25 8.81 -5.09
C SER A 523 5.32 7.61 -5.37
N PHE A 524 4.02 7.89 -5.47
CA PHE A 524 3.05 6.87 -5.87
C PHE A 524 3.38 6.24 -7.22
N SER A 525 4.01 6.99 -8.14
CA SER A 525 4.40 6.49 -9.45
C SER A 525 5.40 5.33 -9.39
N LEU A 526 6.33 5.35 -8.43
CA LEU A 526 7.26 4.22 -8.18
C LEU A 526 6.54 3.00 -7.59
N LEU A 527 5.54 3.24 -6.73
CA LEU A 527 4.77 2.16 -6.10
C LEU A 527 3.66 1.64 -7.01
N ALA A 528 3.14 2.47 -7.90
CA ALA A 528 2.06 2.13 -8.81
C ALA A 528 2.39 0.91 -9.67
N GLY A 529 1.37 0.21 -10.11
CA GLY A 529 1.46 -0.87 -11.06
C GLY A 529 1.92 -0.40 -12.44
N ARG A 530 1.53 -1.14 -13.46
CA ARG A 530 1.82 -0.79 -14.86
C ARG A 530 1.24 0.59 -15.21
N GLY A 531 1.88 1.30 -16.13
CA GLY A 531 1.39 2.59 -16.60
C GLY A 531 0.11 2.51 -17.43
N TYR A 532 -0.33 1.31 -17.74
CA TYR A 532 -1.60 0.97 -18.35
C TYR A 532 -2.08 -0.36 -17.78
N GLU A 533 -3.38 -0.52 -17.67
CA GLU A 533 -3.99 -1.83 -17.39
C GLU A 533 -4.21 -2.54 -18.73
N PRO A 534 -3.71 -3.78 -18.89
CA PRO A 534 -4.04 -4.57 -20.05
C PRO A 534 -5.55 -4.73 -20.11
N VAL A 535 -6.12 -4.37 -21.24
CA VAL A 535 -7.55 -4.50 -21.51
C VAL A 535 -7.73 -5.52 -22.62
N LYS A 536 -8.48 -6.58 -22.34
CA LYS A 536 -8.99 -7.50 -23.35
C LYS A 536 -10.34 -7.00 -23.84
N ARG A 537 -10.54 -7.07 -25.14
CA ARG A 537 -11.78 -6.68 -25.81
C ARG A 537 -12.28 -7.84 -26.66
N THR A 538 -13.58 -8.04 -26.68
CA THR A 538 -14.18 -8.99 -27.61
C THR A 538 -14.14 -8.43 -29.02
N THR A 539 -14.31 -9.24 -30.02
CA THR A 539 -14.35 -8.80 -31.42
C THR A 539 -15.59 -7.93 -31.70
N MET A 540 -16.63 -8.05 -30.92
CA MET A 540 -17.84 -7.21 -30.97
C MET A 540 -17.74 -5.89 -30.18
N HIS A 541 -16.61 -5.60 -29.57
CA HIS A 541 -16.47 -4.45 -28.66
C HIS A 541 -16.86 -3.11 -29.30
N HIS A 542 -16.45 -2.89 -30.57
CA HIS A 542 -16.76 -1.64 -31.27
C HIS A 542 -18.26 -1.52 -31.54
N TRP A 543 -18.87 -2.60 -32.00
CA TRP A 543 -20.32 -2.67 -32.20
C TRP A 543 -21.07 -2.31 -30.93
N HIS A 544 -20.73 -2.89 -29.79
CA HIS A 544 -21.36 -2.59 -28.51
C HIS A 544 -21.22 -1.12 -28.12
N ALA A 545 -20.03 -0.54 -28.32
CA ALA A 545 -19.79 0.86 -28.00
C ALA A 545 -20.60 1.82 -28.89
N GLU A 546 -20.73 1.52 -30.18
CA GLU A 546 -21.48 2.31 -31.16
C GLU A 546 -22.98 2.20 -30.94
N HIS A 547 -23.47 1.08 -30.39
CA HIS A 547 -24.89 0.83 -30.10
C HIS A 547 -25.27 1.11 -28.66
N GLY A 548 -24.53 1.98 -27.96
CA GLY A 548 -24.90 2.50 -26.63
C GLY A 548 -24.55 1.59 -25.44
N GLY A 549 -23.76 0.54 -25.67
CA GLY A 549 -23.30 -0.33 -24.59
C GLY A 549 -22.41 0.37 -23.57
N ARG A 550 -22.87 0.46 -22.32
CA ARG A 550 -22.06 0.95 -21.19
C ARG A 550 -21.09 -0.13 -20.73
N MET A 551 -19.80 0.13 -20.79
CA MET A 551 -18.78 -0.90 -20.53
C MET A 551 -18.46 -1.05 -19.05
N LEU A 552 -18.31 -2.29 -18.56
CA LEU A 552 -17.85 -2.69 -17.24
C LEU A 552 -16.66 -3.63 -17.36
N TRP A 553 -15.81 -3.66 -16.32
CA TRP A 553 -14.75 -4.66 -16.18
C TRP A 553 -15.32 -6.02 -15.73
N ALA A 554 -14.95 -7.09 -16.43
CA ALA A 554 -15.17 -8.47 -16.04
C ALA A 554 -13.83 -9.22 -16.12
N GLY A 555 -13.11 -9.30 -15.00
CA GLY A 555 -11.71 -9.69 -15.00
C GLY A 555 -10.89 -8.69 -15.83
N ASP A 556 -10.07 -9.17 -16.78
CA ASP A 556 -9.27 -8.35 -17.70
C ASP A 556 -10.06 -7.84 -18.91
N TRP A 557 -11.34 -8.18 -19.02
CA TRP A 557 -12.17 -7.88 -20.17
C TRP A 557 -13.08 -6.67 -19.95
N LYS A 558 -13.38 -5.96 -21.04
CA LYS A 558 -14.49 -4.99 -21.09
C LYS A 558 -15.73 -5.67 -21.69
N ARG A 559 -16.85 -5.61 -20.94
CA ARG A 559 -18.17 -6.14 -21.38
C ARG A 559 -19.23 -5.07 -21.24
N PRO A 560 -20.29 -5.09 -22.05
CA PRO A 560 -21.46 -4.24 -21.83
C PRO A 560 -22.09 -4.52 -20.46
N TYR A 561 -22.30 -3.46 -19.69
CA TYR A 561 -23.07 -3.51 -18.45
C TYR A 561 -24.57 -3.52 -18.75
N ASP A 562 -25.00 -2.61 -19.60
CA ASP A 562 -26.34 -2.52 -20.21
C ASP A 562 -26.28 -1.66 -21.48
N TYR A 563 -27.42 -1.51 -22.15
CA TYR A 563 -27.62 -0.65 -23.32
C TYR A 563 -28.59 0.50 -23.02
N GLY A 564 -28.68 0.94 -21.76
CA GLY A 564 -29.45 2.09 -21.32
C GLY A 564 -30.68 1.79 -20.50
N SER A 565 -31.32 0.63 -20.69
CA SER A 565 -32.48 0.20 -19.92
C SER A 565 -32.40 -1.27 -19.51
N PRO A 566 -31.75 -1.59 -18.37
CA PRO A 566 -31.66 -2.97 -17.89
C PRO A 566 -33.02 -3.68 -17.75
N ASP A 567 -34.06 -2.94 -17.46
CA ASP A 567 -35.40 -3.48 -17.29
C ASP A 567 -36.04 -3.92 -18.61
N ASP A 568 -35.86 -3.11 -19.68
CA ASP A 568 -36.40 -3.45 -21.00
C ASP A 568 -35.56 -4.57 -21.63
N GLU A 569 -34.26 -4.58 -21.41
CA GLU A 569 -33.39 -5.68 -21.83
C GLU A 569 -33.76 -6.99 -21.13
N THR A 570 -34.09 -6.94 -19.83
CA THR A 570 -34.61 -8.11 -19.07
C THR A 570 -35.93 -8.58 -19.61
N ALA A 571 -36.85 -7.67 -19.90
CA ALA A 571 -38.18 -7.98 -20.45
C ALA A 571 -38.06 -8.62 -21.84
N ALA A 572 -37.15 -8.12 -22.71
CA ALA A 572 -36.92 -8.68 -24.03
C ALA A 572 -36.52 -10.17 -23.99
N VAL A 573 -35.66 -10.55 -23.04
CA VAL A 573 -35.25 -11.95 -22.85
C VAL A 573 -36.41 -12.82 -22.43
N HIS A 574 -37.26 -12.34 -21.50
CA HIS A 574 -38.42 -13.11 -21.02
C HIS A 574 -39.55 -13.23 -22.06
N GLU A 575 -39.75 -12.16 -22.83
CA GLU A 575 -40.98 -12.04 -23.67
C GLU A 575 -40.73 -12.37 -25.13
N SER A 576 -39.46 -12.22 -25.59
CA SER A 576 -39.18 -12.40 -27.00
C SER A 576 -37.80 -12.99 -27.26
N LEU A 577 -36.77 -12.12 -27.37
CA LEU A 577 -35.41 -12.50 -27.77
C LEU A 577 -34.36 -11.53 -27.28
N GLY A 578 -33.34 -12.05 -26.61
CA GLY A 578 -32.17 -11.31 -26.22
C GLY A 578 -30.85 -11.94 -26.69
N LEU A 579 -29.85 -11.11 -26.98
CA LEU A 579 -28.49 -11.53 -27.32
C LEU A 579 -27.51 -10.96 -26.31
N ILE A 580 -26.57 -11.79 -25.83
CA ILE A 580 -25.47 -11.33 -24.99
C ILE A 580 -24.13 -11.89 -25.45
N ASP A 581 -23.12 -11.01 -25.54
CA ASP A 581 -21.72 -11.38 -25.77
C ASP A 581 -21.16 -12.07 -24.54
N VAL A 582 -20.85 -13.38 -24.66
CA VAL A 582 -20.23 -14.21 -23.65
C VAL A 582 -18.81 -14.66 -24.05
N SER A 583 -18.21 -13.98 -25.03
CA SER A 583 -16.86 -14.31 -25.55
C SER A 583 -15.77 -14.24 -24.49
N THR A 584 -16.02 -13.60 -23.36
CA THR A 584 -15.06 -13.45 -22.28
C THR A 584 -14.94 -14.67 -21.38
N LEU A 585 -15.89 -15.61 -21.43
CA LEU A 585 -15.79 -16.87 -20.70
C LEU A 585 -14.48 -17.59 -21.06
N GLY A 586 -13.81 -18.16 -20.09
CA GLY A 586 -12.65 -19.00 -20.35
C GLY A 586 -13.06 -20.23 -21.16
N LYS A 587 -12.22 -20.66 -22.09
CA LYS A 587 -12.48 -21.81 -22.97
C LYS A 587 -11.21 -22.62 -23.09
N LEU A 588 -11.26 -23.86 -22.60
CA LEU A 588 -10.16 -24.82 -22.65
C LEU A 588 -10.59 -26.04 -23.44
N ILE A 589 -9.75 -26.50 -24.36
CA ILE A 589 -9.83 -27.82 -24.97
C ILE A 589 -8.98 -28.76 -24.16
N VAL A 590 -9.56 -29.81 -23.62
CA VAL A 590 -8.90 -30.90 -22.92
C VAL A 590 -8.97 -32.14 -23.78
N ARG A 591 -7.83 -32.58 -24.31
CA ARG A 591 -7.77 -33.61 -25.33
C ARG A 591 -6.66 -34.60 -25.07
N GLY A 592 -6.90 -35.86 -25.33
CA GLY A 592 -5.96 -36.96 -25.19
C GLY A 592 -6.63 -38.23 -24.71
N PRO A 593 -5.92 -39.38 -24.77
CA PRO A 593 -6.47 -40.66 -24.29
C PRO A 593 -6.96 -40.62 -22.85
N ASP A 594 -6.28 -39.86 -22.01
CA ASP A 594 -6.58 -39.76 -20.57
C ASP A 594 -7.53 -38.61 -20.23
N ALA A 595 -8.08 -37.87 -21.20
CA ALA A 595 -8.87 -36.66 -20.94
C ALA A 595 -10.06 -36.87 -19.99
N ALA A 596 -10.80 -37.96 -20.14
CA ALA A 596 -11.90 -38.31 -19.23
C ALA A 596 -11.43 -38.59 -17.81
N ALA A 597 -10.37 -39.39 -17.64
CA ALA A 597 -9.79 -39.72 -16.36
C ALA A 597 -9.15 -38.49 -15.65
N PHE A 598 -8.57 -37.61 -16.44
CA PHE A 598 -8.03 -36.34 -15.97
C PHE A 598 -9.11 -35.43 -15.37
N LEU A 599 -10.22 -35.23 -16.12
CA LEU A 599 -11.36 -34.46 -15.63
C LEU A 599 -12.02 -35.12 -14.41
N GLU A 600 -12.08 -36.48 -14.38
CA GLU A 600 -12.57 -37.22 -13.21
C GLU A 600 -11.76 -36.91 -11.93
N ARG A 601 -10.45 -36.63 -12.06
CA ARG A 601 -9.57 -36.32 -10.93
C ARG A 601 -9.63 -34.86 -10.52
N LEU A 602 -9.92 -33.95 -11.47
CA LEU A 602 -9.96 -32.51 -11.22
C LEU A 602 -11.25 -32.04 -10.54
N TYR A 603 -12.36 -32.70 -10.81
CA TYR A 603 -13.68 -32.24 -10.42
C TYR A 603 -14.37 -33.15 -9.42
N PRO A 604 -15.21 -32.62 -8.52
CA PRO A 604 -16.12 -33.46 -7.74
C PRO A 604 -17.23 -34.11 -8.58
N ASN A 605 -17.47 -33.59 -9.81
CA ASN A 605 -18.38 -34.18 -10.77
C ASN A 605 -17.92 -35.56 -11.27
N ARG A 606 -18.83 -36.34 -11.87
CA ARG A 606 -18.51 -37.55 -12.60
C ARG A 606 -18.53 -37.29 -14.09
N PHE A 607 -17.54 -37.74 -14.84
CA PHE A 607 -17.48 -37.60 -16.30
C PHE A 607 -17.41 -38.93 -17.05
N GLY A 608 -17.05 -40.02 -16.38
CA GLY A 608 -16.97 -41.33 -17.00
C GLY A 608 -18.31 -41.87 -17.55
N ASP A 609 -19.45 -41.40 -17.03
CA ASP A 609 -20.80 -41.71 -17.48
C ASP A 609 -21.38 -40.71 -18.49
N MET A 610 -20.60 -39.70 -18.85
CA MET A 610 -21.06 -38.61 -19.72
C MET A 610 -21.18 -39.09 -21.17
N LYS A 611 -22.36 -38.96 -21.75
CA LYS A 611 -22.62 -39.35 -23.17
C LYS A 611 -21.97 -38.34 -24.12
N LEU A 612 -21.64 -38.78 -25.31
CA LEU A 612 -21.20 -37.91 -26.42
C LEU A 612 -22.25 -36.84 -26.73
N ALA A 613 -21.77 -35.70 -27.20
CA ALA A 613 -22.59 -34.54 -27.56
C ALA A 613 -23.47 -34.02 -26.38
N ARG A 614 -23.01 -34.15 -25.16
CA ARG A 614 -23.71 -33.65 -23.96
C ARG A 614 -22.85 -32.61 -23.23
N VAL A 615 -23.53 -31.72 -22.53
CA VAL A 615 -22.95 -30.69 -21.65
C VAL A 615 -23.29 -31.02 -20.19
N ARG A 616 -22.37 -30.75 -19.29
CA ARG A 616 -22.59 -30.89 -17.86
C ARG A 616 -22.04 -29.65 -17.14
N TYR A 617 -22.86 -29.03 -16.28
CA TYR A 617 -22.39 -28.01 -15.37
C TYR A 617 -21.43 -28.63 -14.36
N ALA A 618 -20.32 -27.96 -14.07
CA ALA A 618 -19.25 -28.47 -13.24
C ALA A 618 -18.62 -27.36 -12.38
N VAL A 619 -18.14 -27.77 -11.20
CA VAL A 619 -17.48 -26.89 -10.25
C VAL A 619 -16.10 -27.45 -9.96
N VAL A 620 -15.08 -26.62 -9.98
CA VAL A 620 -13.72 -26.97 -9.57
C VAL A 620 -13.55 -26.65 -8.10
N CYS A 621 -12.99 -27.60 -7.35
CA CYS A 621 -12.67 -27.40 -5.92
C CYS A 621 -11.18 -27.46 -5.67
N GLY A 622 -10.70 -26.72 -4.64
CA GLY A 622 -9.40 -26.87 -4.04
C GLY A 622 -9.26 -28.10 -3.15
N ASP A 623 -8.06 -28.37 -2.68
CA ASP A 623 -7.78 -29.47 -1.74
C ASP A 623 -8.58 -29.35 -0.45
N ASP A 624 -8.85 -28.11 -0.03
CA ASP A 624 -9.65 -27.75 1.13
C ASP A 624 -11.16 -27.92 0.93
N GLY A 625 -11.58 -28.30 -0.29
CA GLY A 625 -12.98 -28.47 -0.65
C GLY A 625 -13.72 -27.17 -0.96
N SER A 626 -13.03 -26.03 -0.99
CA SER A 626 -13.61 -24.73 -1.41
C SER A 626 -13.79 -24.66 -2.93
N ILE A 627 -14.83 -23.92 -3.36
CA ILE A 627 -15.08 -23.67 -4.78
C ILE A 627 -14.04 -22.68 -5.32
N ILE A 628 -13.30 -23.10 -6.36
CA ILE A 628 -12.31 -22.26 -7.07
C ILE A 628 -12.97 -21.57 -8.27
N ASP A 629 -13.68 -22.34 -9.11
CA ASP A 629 -14.31 -21.84 -10.33
C ASP A 629 -15.46 -22.76 -10.75
N ASP A 630 -16.28 -22.30 -11.70
CA ASP A 630 -17.36 -23.10 -12.30
C ASP A 630 -17.43 -22.89 -13.81
N GLY A 631 -18.19 -23.75 -14.44
CA GLY A 631 -18.44 -23.66 -15.87
C GLY A 631 -19.15 -24.89 -16.42
N THR A 632 -19.02 -25.10 -17.72
CA THR A 632 -19.60 -26.25 -18.41
C THR A 632 -18.51 -27.12 -19.02
N VAL A 633 -18.76 -28.42 -19.04
CA VAL A 633 -17.93 -29.39 -19.71
C VAL A 633 -18.80 -30.08 -20.79
N ALA A 634 -18.41 -29.95 -22.05
CA ALA A 634 -19.03 -30.64 -23.19
C ALA A 634 -18.12 -31.78 -23.66
N ARG A 635 -18.66 -33.00 -23.78
CA ARG A 635 -17.94 -34.15 -24.37
C ARG A 635 -18.13 -34.15 -25.87
N LEU A 636 -17.08 -33.80 -26.64
CA LEU A 636 -17.13 -33.69 -28.09
C LEU A 636 -16.76 -35.01 -28.78
N SER A 637 -15.86 -35.78 -28.19
CA SER A 637 -15.49 -37.12 -28.65
C SER A 637 -15.06 -37.99 -27.45
N ASP A 638 -14.59 -39.19 -27.70
CA ASP A 638 -14.08 -40.06 -26.64
C ASP A 638 -12.82 -39.50 -25.97
N THR A 639 -12.08 -38.65 -26.67
CA THR A 639 -10.80 -38.10 -26.22
C THR A 639 -10.77 -36.58 -26.19
N GLU A 640 -11.89 -35.88 -26.43
CA GLU A 640 -11.91 -34.41 -26.46
C GLU A 640 -13.09 -33.85 -25.70
N TYR A 641 -12.79 -32.93 -24.83
CA TYR A 641 -13.73 -32.15 -24.01
C TYR A 641 -13.54 -30.67 -24.20
N TYR A 642 -14.62 -29.94 -24.26
CA TYR A 642 -14.63 -28.47 -24.28
C TYR A 642 -15.10 -27.96 -22.93
N VAL A 643 -14.24 -27.21 -22.26
CA VAL A 643 -14.44 -26.74 -20.88
C VAL A 643 -14.58 -25.23 -20.88
N THR A 644 -15.68 -24.69 -20.33
CA THR A 644 -15.78 -23.26 -20.07
C THR A 644 -15.48 -22.96 -18.59
N THR A 645 -15.05 -21.73 -18.33
CA THR A 645 -14.74 -21.22 -16.99
C THR A 645 -15.27 -19.80 -16.85
N THR A 646 -15.25 -19.23 -15.65
CA THR A 646 -15.57 -17.80 -15.48
C THR A 646 -14.58 -16.93 -16.25
N SER A 647 -15.02 -15.72 -16.64
CA SER A 647 -14.16 -14.76 -17.40
C SER A 647 -12.89 -14.38 -16.63
N SER A 648 -12.98 -14.27 -15.31
CA SER A 648 -11.84 -13.96 -14.44
C SER A 648 -10.99 -15.18 -14.11
N GLY A 649 -11.57 -16.38 -14.17
CA GLY A 649 -10.91 -17.64 -13.82
C GLY A 649 -10.09 -18.28 -14.93
N ALA A 650 -10.23 -17.84 -16.18
CA ALA A 650 -9.63 -18.53 -17.35
C ALA A 650 -8.14 -18.83 -17.23
N GLY A 651 -7.33 -17.85 -16.81
CA GLY A 651 -5.89 -18.03 -16.61
C GLY A 651 -5.55 -18.91 -15.41
N GLY A 652 -6.32 -18.78 -14.33
CA GLY A 652 -6.17 -19.62 -13.14
C GLY A 652 -6.50 -21.07 -13.40
N MET A 653 -7.56 -21.34 -14.18
CA MET A 653 -7.94 -22.70 -14.55
C MET A 653 -6.96 -23.34 -15.53
N GLU A 654 -6.43 -22.59 -16.49
CA GLU A 654 -5.33 -23.06 -17.33
C GLU A 654 -4.12 -23.50 -16.52
N GLN A 655 -3.69 -22.66 -15.55
CA GLN A 655 -2.59 -22.99 -14.64
C GLN A 655 -2.92 -24.23 -13.80
N TRP A 656 -4.12 -24.29 -13.22
CA TRP A 656 -4.57 -25.42 -12.39
C TRP A 656 -4.56 -26.74 -13.14
N PHE A 657 -5.10 -26.74 -14.37
CA PHE A 657 -5.13 -27.94 -15.21
C PHE A 657 -3.73 -28.36 -15.64
N THR A 658 -2.91 -27.40 -16.07
CA THR A 658 -1.52 -27.65 -16.49
C THR A 658 -0.67 -28.17 -15.33
N TRP A 659 -0.82 -27.56 -14.15
CA TRP A 659 -0.12 -28.00 -12.93
C TRP A 659 -0.45 -29.45 -12.59
N TRP A 660 -1.73 -29.79 -12.50
CA TRP A 660 -2.12 -31.14 -12.13
C TRP A 660 -1.80 -32.17 -13.20
N ASN A 661 -1.85 -31.80 -14.46
CA ASN A 661 -1.38 -32.66 -15.55
C ASN A 661 0.12 -32.96 -15.42
N ALA A 662 0.94 -31.95 -15.11
CA ALA A 662 2.36 -32.13 -14.87
C ALA A 662 2.64 -33.04 -13.66
N VAL A 663 1.85 -32.90 -12.56
CA VAL A 663 1.98 -33.74 -11.37
C VAL A 663 1.57 -35.19 -11.64
N TRP A 664 0.50 -35.41 -12.40
CA TRP A 664 -0.02 -36.77 -12.67
C TRP A 664 0.59 -37.42 -13.89
N ASN A 665 1.28 -36.65 -14.74
CA ASN A 665 1.92 -37.11 -15.98
C ASN A 665 0.97 -37.96 -16.85
N MET A 666 -0.24 -37.42 -17.12
CA MET A 666 -1.26 -38.07 -17.94
C MET A 666 -1.12 -37.63 -19.40
N ASP A 667 -1.53 -38.50 -20.32
CA ASP A 667 -1.52 -38.19 -21.75
C ASP A 667 -2.71 -37.30 -22.14
N VAL A 668 -2.58 -36.01 -21.75
CA VAL A 668 -3.57 -34.95 -21.95
C VAL A 668 -2.91 -33.67 -22.40
N GLN A 669 -3.54 -33.03 -23.38
CA GLN A 669 -3.22 -31.66 -23.80
C GLN A 669 -4.31 -30.70 -23.29
N VAL A 670 -3.88 -29.63 -22.63
CA VAL A 670 -4.78 -28.53 -22.20
C VAL A 670 -4.46 -27.31 -23.08
N ILE A 671 -5.43 -26.86 -23.85
CA ILE A 671 -5.26 -25.77 -24.82
C ILE A 671 -6.23 -24.64 -24.47
N ASN A 672 -5.72 -23.47 -24.13
CA ASN A 672 -6.53 -22.28 -23.90
C ASN A 672 -6.86 -21.61 -25.24
N VAL A 673 -8.14 -21.66 -25.61
CA VAL A 673 -8.69 -21.07 -26.83
C VAL A 673 -9.57 -19.85 -26.56
N THR A 674 -9.51 -19.28 -25.37
CA THR A 674 -10.38 -18.17 -24.93
C THR A 674 -10.39 -17.01 -25.92
N SER A 675 -9.24 -16.59 -26.41
CA SER A 675 -9.13 -15.46 -27.34
C SER A 675 -9.39 -15.84 -28.80
N ALA A 676 -9.27 -17.12 -29.15
CA ALA A 676 -9.48 -17.63 -30.50
C ALA A 676 -10.96 -17.86 -30.83
N ILE A 677 -11.79 -18.07 -29.81
CA ILE A 677 -13.20 -18.41 -29.92
C ILE A 677 -14.05 -17.29 -29.29
N ALA A 678 -14.88 -16.66 -30.11
CA ALA A 678 -15.97 -15.80 -29.65
C ALA A 678 -17.17 -16.65 -29.21
N ALA A 679 -18.03 -16.07 -28.38
CA ALA A 679 -19.28 -16.77 -28.00
C ALA A 679 -20.41 -15.77 -27.79
N VAL A 680 -21.58 -16.13 -28.26
CA VAL A 680 -22.83 -15.37 -28.10
C VAL A 680 -23.90 -16.30 -27.52
N ASN A 681 -24.63 -15.82 -26.51
CA ASN A 681 -25.84 -16.51 -26.04
C ASN A 681 -27.08 -15.85 -26.63
N VAL A 682 -27.89 -16.65 -27.27
CA VAL A 682 -29.22 -16.29 -27.84
C VAL A 682 -30.27 -16.85 -26.92
N ALA A 683 -31.08 -16.01 -26.28
CA ALA A 683 -32.02 -16.45 -25.24
C ALA A 683 -33.40 -15.82 -25.37
N GLY A 684 -34.42 -16.58 -25.05
CA GLY A 684 -35.80 -16.16 -25.07
C GLY A 684 -36.73 -17.14 -25.81
N PRO A 685 -38.04 -16.93 -25.70
CA PRO A 685 -39.02 -17.82 -26.35
C PRO A 685 -38.83 -18.01 -27.88
N ASN A 686 -38.33 -16.97 -28.55
CA ASN A 686 -38.09 -16.97 -30.00
C ASN A 686 -36.66 -17.37 -30.42
N ALA A 687 -35.80 -17.76 -29.45
CA ALA A 687 -34.41 -18.08 -29.73
C ALA A 687 -34.22 -19.18 -30.78
N ARG A 688 -34.97 -20.27 -30.68
CA ARG A 688 -34.95 -21.36 -31.68
C ARG A 688 -35.37 -20.89 -33.07
N THR A 689 -36.46 -20.16 -33.17
CA THR A 689 -37.02 -19.68 -34.43
C THR A 689 -36.08 -18.73 -35.15
N ALA A 690 -35.47 -17.82 -34.40
CA ALA A 690 -34.46 -16.89 -34.95
C ALA A 690 -33.21 -17.63 -35.43
N LEU A 691 -32.67 -18.55 -34.61
CA LEU A 691 -31.47 -19.29 -34.94
C LEU A 691 -31.68 -20.25 -36.12
N ALA A 692 -32.84 -20.86 -36.26
CA ALA A 692 -33.20 -21.78 -37.38
C ALA A 692 -33.15 -21.09 -38.74
N LYS A 693 -33.19 -19.76 -38.83
CA LYS A 693 -33.04 -19.05 -40.12
C LYS A 693 -31.58 -19.02 -40.60
N LEU A 694 -30.64 -19.27 -39.75
CA LEU A 694 -29.20 -19.13 -40.01
C LEU A 694 -28.49 -20.48 -40.14
N THR A 695 -29.21 -21.61 -39.95
CA THR A 695 -28.59 -22.93 -39.92
C THR A 695 -29.54 -24.02 -40.36
N ASP A 696 -29.02 -25.03 -41.03
CA ASP A 696 -29.74 -26.26 -41.34
C ASP A 696 -29.63 -27.33 -40.23
N PHE A 697 -28.95 -26.99 -39.12
CA PHE A 697 -28.80 -27.87 -37.95
C PHE A 697 -30.17 -28.04 -37.27
N ASP A 698 -30.59 -29.28 -37.04
CA ASP A 698 -31.88 -29.55 -36.40
C ASP A 698 -31.86 -29.14 -34.90
N LEU A 699 -32.54 -28.05 -34.62
CA LEU A 699 -32.67 -27.48 -33.26
C LEU A 699 -33.88 -28.02 -32.49
N SER A 700 -34.59 -29.03 -33.01
CA SER A 700 -35.71 -29.62 -32.30
C SER A 700 -35.32 -30.25 -30.95
N ASN A 701 -36.29 -30.42 -30.06
CA ASN A 701 -36.03 -31.06 -28.76
C ASN A 701 -35.60 -32.52 -28.90
N GLU A 702 -36.03 -33.19 -29.94
CA GLU A 702 -35.70 -34.57 -30.27
C GLU A 702 -34.27 -34.73 -30.72
N ALA A 703 -33.82 -33.91 -31.66
CA ALA A 703 -32.47 -33.95 -32.21
C ALA A 703 -31.43 -33.27 -31.32
N PHE A 704 -31.81 -32.14 -30.70
CA PHE A 704 -30.88 -31.31 -29.90
C PHE A 704 -31.52 -30.97 -28.53
N PRO A 705 -31.61 -31.95 -27.62
CA PRO A 705 -32.29 -31.79 -26.34
C PRO A 705 -31.47 -30.84 -25.41
N TYR A 706 -32.11 -30.31 -24.36
CA TYR A 706 -31.47 -29.50 -23.33
C TYR A 706 -30.20 -30.19 -22.82
N LEU A 707 -29.11 -29.40 -22.63
CA LEU A 707 -27.72 -29.84 -22.38
C LEU A 707 -27.13 -30.65 -23.54
N GLY A 708 -27.54 -30.40 -24.77
CA GLY A 708 -26.93 -30.88 -25.99
C GLY A 708 -25.73 -30.02 -26.40
N ALA A 709 -24.75 -30.63 -27.07
CA ALA A 709 -23.63 -29.98 -27.74
C ALA A 709 -23.55 -30.49 -29.19
N GLY A 710 -23.34 -29.61 -30.16
CA GLY A 710 -23.24 -30.03 -31.57
C GLY A 710 -22.49 -29.02 -32.41
N HIS A 711 -21.71 -29.51 -33.38
CA HIS A 711 -21.11 -28.67 -34.40
C HIS A 711 -22.15 -28.32 -35.47
N ALA A 712 -22.23 -27.03 -35.79
CA ALA A 712 -23.14 -26.49 -36.76
C ALA A 712 -22.48 -25.37 -37.56
N THR A 713 -22.99 -25.11 -38.77
CA THR A 713 -22.65 -23.92 -39.55
C THR A 713 -23.79 -22.92 -39.35
N ILE A 714 -23.48 -21.74 -38.83
CA ILE A 714 -24.42 -20.67 -38.54
C ILE A 714 -24.08 -19.49 -39.46
N ALA A 715 -24.99 -19.06 -40.30
CA ALA A 715 -24.75 -18.01 -41.31
C ALA A 715 -23.43 -18.19 -42.08
N GLY A 716 -23.08 -19.44 -42.43
CA GLY A 716 -21.82 -19.77 -43.10
C GLY A 716 -20.59 -19.90 -42.18
N VAL A 717 -20.68 -19.62 -40.88
CA VAL A 717 -19.58 -19.72 -39.92
C VAL A 717 -19.65 -21.06 -39.17
N PRO A 718 -18.62 -21.90 -39.21
CA PRO A 718 -18.57 -23.12 -38.40
C PRO A 718 -18.47 -22.79 -36.92
N GLY A 719 -19.25 -23.46 -36.09
CA GLY A 719 -19.30 -23.24 -34.63
C GLY A 719 -19.70 -24.48 -33.86
N LEU A 720 -19.50 -24.41 -32.54
CA LEU A 720 -20.04 -25.34 -31.55
C LEU A 720 -21.25 -24.70 -30.91
N VAL A 721 -22.39 -25.33 -31.01
CA VAL A 721 -23.63 -24.88 -30.34
C VAL A 721 -23.84 -25.69 -29.08
N LEU A 722 -24.06 -25.01 -27.96
CA LEU A 722 -24.44 -25.61 -26.68
C LEU A 722 -25.87 -25.18 -26.35
N ARG A 723 -26.75 -26.13 -26.10
CA ARG A 723 -28.10 -25.81 -25.65
C ARG A 723 -28.14 -25.70 -24.13
N ILE A 724 -27.79 -24.53 -23.67
CA ILE A 724 -27.68 -24.17 -22.24
C ILE A 724 -28.35 -22.82 -22.00
N GLY A 725 -28.78 -22.57 -20.77
CA GLY A 725 -29.40 -21.30 -20.39
C GLY A 725 -28.98 -20.89 -18.98
N PHE A 726 -28.30 -19.78 -18.85
CA PHE A 726 -27.97 -19.16 -17.58
C PHE A 726 -29.05 -18.17 -17.12
N VAL A 727 -29.80 -17.62 -18.07
CA VAL A 727 -30.80 -16.57 -17.89
C VAL A 727 -32.25 -17.07 -17.68
N GLY A 728 -32.44 -18.37 -17.63
CA GLY A 728 -33.76 -18.96 -17.27
C GLY A 728 -34.74 -19.15 -18.37
N GLU A 729 -34.48 -18.75 -19.61
CA GLU A 729 -35.25 -18.98 -20.80
C GLU A 729 -34.56 -19.99 -21.73
N LEU A 730 -35.29 -20.45 -22.78
CA LEU A 730 -34.69 -21.23 -23.86
C LEU A 730 -33.47 -20.52 -24.37
N GLY A 731 -32.32 -21.18 -24.42
CA GLY A 731 -31.04 -20.55 -24.79
C GLY A 731 -30.11 -21.45 -25.58
N TYR A 732 -29.39 -20.85 -26.48
CA TYR A 732 -28.30 -21.44 -27.25
C TYR A 732 -27.04 -20.59 -27.11
N GLU A 733 -25.94 -21.21 -26.71
CA GLU A 733 -24.65 -20.58 -26.69
C GLU A 733 -23.83 -21.03 -27.89
N ILE A 734 -23.44 -20.10 -28.74
CA ILE A 734 -22.78 -20.35 -30.00
C ILE A 734 -21.32 -19.94 -29.85
N HIS A 735 -20.39 -20.89 -29.93
CA HIS A 735 -18.96 -20.71 -29.86
C HIS A 735 -18.36 -20.84 -31.27
N TYR A 736 -17.69 -19.81 -31.76
CA TYR A 736 -17.22 -19.72 -33.15
C TYR A 736 -15.90 -18.96 -33.24
N PRO A 737 -15.15 -19.07 -34.38
CA PRO A 737 -13.89 -18.35 -34.53
C PRO A 737 -14.05 -16.85 -34.30
N SER A 738 -13.21 -16.28 -33.46
CA SER A 738 -13.29 -14.86 -33.06
C SER A 738 -13.14 -13.90 -34.26
N ALA A 739 -12.48 -14.31 -35.34
CA ALA A 739 -12.39 -13.54 -36.59
C ALA A 739 -13.74 -13.26 -37.25
N ALA A 740 -14.78 -14.07 -36.97
CA ALA A 740 -16.15 -13.88 -37.47
C ALA A 740 -17.06 -13.22 -36.42
N GLY A 741 -16.50 -12.64 -35.35
CA GLY A 741 -17.24 -12.16 -34.16
C GLY A 741 -18.35 -11.19 -34.51
N GLU A 742 -18.02 -10.03 -35.05
CA GLU A 742 -18.97 -8.97 -35.39
C GLU A 742 -19.93 -9.42 -36.50
N TYR A 743 -19.42 -10.10 -37.55
CA TYR A 743 -20.26 -10.62 -38.63
C TYR A 743 -21.39 -11.52 -38.12
N LEU A 744 -21.06 -12.53 -37.29
CA LEU A 744 -22.11 -13.44 -36.79
C LEU A 744 -23.06 -12.77 -35.82
N TRP A 745 -22.56 -11.83 -35.01
CA TRP A 745 -23.39 -10.99 -34.15
C TRP A 745 -24.45 -10.24 -34.95
N GLU A 746 -24.07 -9.56 -36.04
CA GLU A 746 -24.97 -8.82 -36.92
C GLU A 746 -25.98 -9.74 -37.59
N GLN A 747 -25.55 -10.91 -38.09
CA GLN A 747 -26.46 -11.88 -38.66
C GLN A 747 -27.52 -12.38 -37.68
N LEU A 748 -27.16 -12.54 -36.38
CA LEU A 748 -28.10 -12.91 -35.32
C LEU A 748 -29.07 -11.77 -34.99
N MET A 749 -28.59 -10.53 -34.98
CA MET A 749 -29.43 -9.34 -34.79
C MET A 749 -30.44 -9.21 -35.95
N ASP A 750 -29.99 -9.37 -37.19
CA ASP A 750 -30.86 -9.31 -38.36
C ASP A 750 -31.92 -10.43 -38.37
N ALA A 751 -31.50 -11.66 -38.09
CA ALA A 751 -32.41 -12.79 -37.99
C ALA A 751 -33.46 -12.63 -36.86
N GLY A 752 -33.11 -11.93 -35.82
CA GLY A 752 -33.94 -11.62 -34.68
C GLY A 752 -34.83 -10.37 -34.83
N ALA A 753 -34.62 -9.56 -35.88
CA ALA A 753 -35.29 -8.26 -36.02
C ALA A 753 -36.83 -8.32 -35.97
N GLU A 754 -37.43 -9.32 -36.60
CA GLU A 754 -38.90 -9.52 -36.57
C GLU A 754 -39.43 -9.83 -35.15
N PHE A 755 -38.56 -10.34 -34.25
CA PHE A 755 -38.86 -10.62 -32.85
C PHE A 755 -38.45 -9.45 -31.92
N SER A 756 -38.12 -8.29 -32.49
CA SER A 756 -37.65 -7.14 -31.73
C SER A 756 -36.46 -7.50 -30.82
N VAL A 757 -35.50 -8.23 -31.34
CA VAL A 757 -34.32 -8.66 -30.58
C VAL A 757 -33.59 -7.48 -29.90
N GLN A 758 -33.22 -7.67 -28.66
CA GLN A 758 -32.42 -6.68 -27.92
C GLN A 758 -31.07 -7.26 -27.52
N PRO A 759 -29.98 -6.50 -27.71
CA PRO A 759 -28.75 -6.83 -27.02
C PRO A 759 -28.95 -6.56 -25.53
N PHE A 760 -28.42 -7.41 -24.66
CA PHE A 760 -28.49 -7.19 -23.22
C PHE A 760 -27.13 -7.34 -22.54
N GLY A 761 -26.96 -6.61 -21.46
CA GLY A 761 -25.68 -6.54 -20.75
C GLY A 761 -25.64 -7.42 -19.48
N LEU A 762 -24.59 -7.15 -18.68
CA LEU A 762 -24.35 -7.88 -17.44
C LEU A 762 -25.39 -7.59 -16.35
N GLU A 763 -25.97 -6.38 -16.29
CA GLU A 763 -26.96 -6.08 -15.26
C GLU A 763 -28.28 -6.82 -15.50
N PRO A 764 -28.87 -6.82 -16.71
CA PRO A 764 -30.00 -7.73 -17.04
C PRO A 764 -29.67 -9.20 -16.78
N GLN A 765 -28.46 -9.66 -17.15
CA GLN A 765 -28.03 -11.03 -16.87
C GLN A 765 -28.04 -11.34 -15.36
N ARG A 766 -27.64 -10.37 -14.51
CA ARG A 766 -27.66 -10.54 -13.04
C ARG A 766 -29.09 -10.66 -12.49
N VAL A 767 -30.06 -9.94 -13.04
CA VAL A 767 -31.46 -10.08 -12.67
C VAL A 767 -31.97 -11.46 -13.07
N LEU A 768 -31.83 -11.81 -14.36
CA LEU A 768 -32.33 -13.06 -14.96
C LEU A 768 -31.74 -14.31 -14.27
N ARG A 769 -30.43 -14.36 -14.07
CA ARG A 769 -29.80 -15.49 -13.36
C ARG A 769 -30.26 -15.61 -11.90
N LEU A 770 -30.49 -14.44 -11.25
CA LEU A 770 -30.94 -14.42 -9.86
C LEU A 770 -32.37 -14.96 -9.74
N GLU A 771 -33.24 -14.67 -10.69
CA GLU A 771 -34.58 -15.24 -10.77
C GLU A 771 -34.57 -16.78 -10.84
N LYS A 772 -33.51 -17.36 -11.42
CA LYS A 772 -33.24 -18.80 -11.42
C LYS A 772 -32.44 -19.31 -10.25
N MET A 773 -31.99 -18.42 -9.36
CA MET A 773 -31.05 -18.74 -8.28
C MET A 773 -29.74 -19.34 -8.76
N HIS A 774 -29.31 -19.05 -9.99
CA HIS A 774 -28.00 -19.46 -10.47
C HIS A 774 -26.90 -18.67 -9.75
N VAL A 775 -25.93 -19.39 -9.21
CA VAL A 775 -24.79 -18.84 -8.43
C VAL A 775 -23.77 -18.21 -9.38
N ILE A 776 -23.18 -17.10 -8.98
CA ILE A 776 -21.97 -16.55 -9.60
C ILE A 776 -20.79 -16.82 -8.66
N VAL A 777 -19.85 -17.66 -9.10
CA VAL A 777 -18.62 -17.92 -8.36
C VAL A 777 -17.78 -16.65 -8.23
N GLY A 778 -17.28 -16.38 -7.03
CA GLY A 778 -16.56 -15.15 -6.69
C GLY A 778 -17.45 -13.98 -6.25
N GLN A 779 -18.79 -14.02 -6.52
CA GLN A 779 -19.77 -13.09 -5.93
C GLN A 779 -20.57 -13.77 -4.83
N ASP A 780 -21.21 -14.90 -5.14
CA ASP A 780 -22.04 -15.65 -4.19
C ASP A 780 -21.20 -16.63 -3.35
N THR A 781 -19.98 -16.95 -3.80
CA THR A 781 -19.02 -17.80 -3.10
C THR A 781 -17.73 -17.05 -2.76
N ASN A 782 -16.99 -17.58 -1.82
CA ASN A 782 -15.66 -17.09 -1.43
C ASN A 782 -14.71 -18.29 -1.20
N ALA A 783 -13.49 -18.02 -0.74
CA ALA A 783 -12.46 -19.03 -0.50
C ALA A 783 -12.80 -20.08 0.58
N GLU A 784 -13.92 -19.93 1.30
CA GLU A 784 -14.38 -20.86 2.32
C GLU A 784 -15.65 -21.62 1.89
N SER A 785 -16.22 -21.30 0.74
CA SER A 785 -17.50 -21.84 0.28
C SER A 785 -17.33 -23.25 -0.28
N SER A 786 -17.92 -24.23 0.33
CA SER A 786 -17.99 -25.60 -0.20
C SER A 786 -19.23 -25.79 -1.10
N PRO A 787 -19.21 -26.68 -2.11
CA PRO A 787 -20.40 -26.98 -2.89
C PRO A 787 -21.54 -27.56 -2.05
N LEU A 788 -21.28 -28.16 -0.90
CA LEU A 788 -22.29 -28.69 0.01
C LEU A 788 -23.12 -27.55 0.61
N GLU A 789 -22.44 -26.54 1.18
CA GLU A 789 -23.06 -25.37 1.80
C GLU A 789 -23.61 -24.37 0.75
N ALA A 790 -23.07 -24.39 -0.49
CA ALA A 790 -23.49 -23.53 -1.59
C ALA A 790 -24.70 -24.05 -2.39
N ALA A 791 -25.51 -24.89 -1.79
CA ALA A 791 -26.72 -25.48 -2.39
C ALA A 791 -26.43 -26.35 -3.64
N MET A 792 -25.22 -26.90 -3.79
CA MET A 792 -24.80 -27.75 -4.90
C MET A 792 -24.37 -29.18 -4.49
N PRO A 793 -25.00 -29.84 -3.47
CA PRO A 793 -24.56 -31.16 -3.02
C PRO A 793 -24.69 -32.22 -4.12
N TRP A 794 -25.55 -32.00 -5.08
CA TRP A 794 -25.79 -32.92 -6.23
C TRP A 794 -24.58 -33.03 -7.16
N ILE A 795 -23.66 -32.05 -7.16
CA ILE A 795 -22.42 -32.06 -7.94
C ILE A 795 -21.40 -33.02 -7.33
N VAL A 796 -21.35 -33.12 -6.00
CA VAL A 796 -20.32 -33.85 -5.26
C VAL A 796 -20.58 -35.35 -5.29
N LYS A 797 -19.76 -36.06 -6.06
CA LYS A 797 -19.87 -37.53 -6.25
C LYS A 797 -18.85 -38.26 -5.36
N LEU A 798 -19.17 -38.42 -4.08
CA LEU A 798 -18.31 -39.11 -3.11
C LEU A 798 -18.17 -40.61 -3.38
N ASP A 799 -19.09 -41.18 -4.17
CA ASP A 799 -19.09 -42.58 -4.58
C ASP A 799 -18.18 -42.86 -5.81
N LYS A 800 -17.40 -41.87 -6.27
CA LYS A 800 -16.40 -42.10 -7.33
C LYS A 800 -15.28 -43.01 -6.80
N GLU A 801 -14.86 -43.97 -7.60
CA GLU A 801 -13.73 -44.86 -7.30
C GLU A 801 -12.38 -44.12 -7.40
N SER A 802 -12.22 -43.26 -8.44
CA SER A 802 -11.02 -42.49 -8.65
C SER A 802 -10.80 -41.43 -7.55
N PRO A 803 -9.59 -41.25 -7.05
CA PRO A 803 -9.26 -40.12 -6.20
C PRO A 803 -9.41 -38.80 -6.98
N TRP A 804 -9.89 -37.76 -6.32
CA TRP A 804 -10.05 -36.44 -6.92
C TRP A 804 -9.78 -35.33 -5.88
N ILE A 805 -9.48 -34.12 -6.39
CA ILE A 805 -9.06 -32.98 -5.58
C ILE A 805 -10.23 -32.51 -4.69
N GLY A 806 -9.95 -32.31 -3.39
CA GLY A 806 -10.94 -31.86 -2.41
C GLY A 806 -11.81 -32.98 -1.80
N ARG A 807 -11.66 -34.25 -2.26
CA ARG A 807 -12.48 -35.37 -1.77
C ARG A 807 -12.47 -35.49 -0.25
N TYR A 808 -11.28 -35.55 0.35
CA TYR A 808 -11.14 -35.77 1.80
C TYR A 808 -11.77 -34.65 2.62
N SER A 809 -11.63 -33.41 2.16
CA SER A 809 -12.20 -32.23 2.80
C SER A 809 -13.73 -32.25 2.70
N LEU A 810 -14.27 -32.57 1.53
CA LEU A 810 -15.73 -32.67 1.34
C LEU A 810 -16.36 -33.88 2.06
N GLU A 811 -15.68 -35.01 2.17
CA GLU A 811 -16.08 -36.12 3.04
C GLU A 811 -16.08 -35.71 4.52
N TYR A 812 -15.09 -34.94 4.94
CA TYR A 812 -15.05 -34.39 6.30
C TYR A 812 -16.22 -33.41 6.53
N PHE A 813 -16.46 -32.49 5.61
CA PHE A 813 -17.56 -31.51 5.73
C PHE A 813 -18.92 -32.21 5.79
N LYS A 814 -19.14 -33.23 4.96
CA LYS A 814 -20.35 -34.02 5.00
C LYS A 814 -20.57 -34.71 6.35
N ARG A 815 -19.50 -35.24 6.97
CA ARG A 815 -19.58 -35.86 8.30
C ARG A 815 -19.78 -34.87 9.44
N ARG A 816 -19.13 -33.71 9.34
CA ARG A 816 -19.25 -32.59 10.31
C ARG A 816 -20.67 -32.02 10.29
N GLY A 817 -21.31 -32.00 9.14
CA GLY A 817 -22.54 -31.24 8.85
C GLY A 817 -22.25 -29.80 8.43
N ASP A 818 -23.20 -29.23 7.70
CA ASP A 818 -23.09 -27.87 7.22
C ASP A 818 -23.26 -26.88 8.38
N ARG A 819 -22.48 -25.80 8.39
CA ARG A 819 -22.58 -24.73 9.38
C ARG A 819 -23.36 -23.55 8.82
N PHE A 820 -23.18 -23.29 7.54
CA PHE A 820 -23.86 -22.26 6.78
C PHE A 820 -24.59 -22.85 5.58
N ALA A 821 -25.54 -22.11 5.07
CA ALA A 821 -26.25 -22.46 3.84
C ALA A 821 -26.40 -21.21 2.98
N LEU A 822 -26.20 -21.38 1.69
CA LEU A 822 -26.58 -20.40 0.67
C LEU A 822 -28.06 -20.56 0.39
N ILE A 823 -28.84 -19.50 0.65
CA ILE A 823 -30.30 -19.48 0.52
C ILE A 823 -30.75 -18.37 -0.43
N GLY A 824 -31.90 -18.57 -1.06
CA GLY A 824 -32.67 -17.50 -1.66
C GLY A 824 -33.49 -16.75 -0.62
N PHE A 825 -33.79 -15.47 -0.88
CA PHE A 825 -34.78 -14.74 -0.06
C PHE A 825 -35.63 -13.78 -0.91
N THR A 826 -36.82 -13.47 -0.41
CA THR A 826 -37.70 -12.46 -0.99
C THR A 826 -37.99 -11.34 0.01
N VAL A 827 -38.22 -10.13 -0.51
CA VAL A 827 -38.64 -8.95 0.27
C VAL A 827 -39.87 -8.34 -0.37
N ASP A 828 -40.97 -8.26 0.40
CA ASP A 828 -42.27 -7.84 -0.11
C ASP A 828 -42.58 -6.34 0.10
N ASN A 829 -41.76 -5.61 0.85
CA ASN A 829 -41.98 -4.22 1.21
C ASN A 829 -41.48 -3.18 0.19
N GLY A 830 -41.13 -3.61 -1.03
CA GLY A 830 -40.59 -2.73 -2.09
C GLY A 830 -39.17 -2.22 -1.91
N LYS A 831 -38.48 -2.60 -0.84
CA LYS A 831 -37.07 -2.25 -0.62
C LYS A 831 -36.18 -3.34 -1.20
N THR A 832 -35.17 -2.93 -1.95
CA THR A 832 -34.11 -3.83 -2.43
C THR A 832 -32.89 -3.70 -1.51
N PRO A 833 -32.55 -4.76 -0.76
CA PRO A 833 -31.36 -4.73 0.08
C PRO A 833 -30.07 -4.49 -0.74
N VAL A 834 -29.11 -3.81 -0.16
CA VAL A 834 -27.82 -3.57 -0.80
C VAL A 834 -26.95 -4.82 -0.68
N GLU A 835 -26.30 -5.24 -1.77
CA GLU A 835 -25.33 -6.34 -1.76
C GLU A 835 -24.20 -6.08 -0.76
N GLY A 836 -23.76 -7.12 -0.06
CA GLY A 836 -22.75 -7.02 1.00
C GLY A 836 -23.29 -6.65 2.37
N THR A 837 -24.60 -6.32 2.51
CA THR A 837 -25.19 -6.05 3.82
C THR A 837 -25.39 -7.32 4.64
N GLN A 838 -25.56 -7.13 5.94
CA GLN A 838 -25.60 -8.22 6.90
C GLN A 838 -27.01 -8.76 7.11
N VAL A 839 -27.13 -10.08 7.26
CA VAL A 839 -28.25 -10.72 7.92
C VAL A 839 -28.00 -10.67 9.42
N ILE A 840 -28.95 -10.14 10.20
CA ILE A 840 -28.81 -9.97 11.64
C ILE A 840 -29.70 -10.93 12.42
N GLY A 841 -29.15 -11.50 13.47
CA GLY A 841 -29.82 -12.39 14.39
C GLY A 841 -30.33 -11.68 15.65
N PRO A 842 -30.60 -12.44 16.72
CA PRO A 842 -30.94 -11.88 18.02
C PRO A 842 -29.91 -10.85 18.50
N ASN A 843 -30.37 -9.80 19.17
CA ASN A 843 -29.55 -8.70 19.69
C ASN A 843 -28.77 -7.91 18.61
N ASP A 844 -29.28 -7.91 17.38
CA ASP A 844 -28.68 -7.22 16.24
C ASP A 844 -27.26 -7.71 15.88
N TRP A 845 -26.90 -8.91 16.30
CA TRP A 845 -25.60 -9.50 15.98
C TRP A 845 -25.58 -10.02 14.52
N PRO A 846 -24.54 -9.73 13.74
CA PRO A 846 -24.40 -10.26 12.38
C PRO A 846 -24.31 -11.79 12.40
N ILE A 847 -25.15 -12.45 11.63
CA ILE A 847 -25.16 -13.93 11.49
C ILE A 847 -24.91 -14.39 10.06
N GLY A 848 -25.00 -13.49 9.09
CA GLY A 848 -24.85 -13.82 7.69
C GLY A 848 -24.68 -12.58 6.82
N ARG A 849 -24.62 -12.77 5.51
CA ARG A 849 -24.44 -11.68 4.54
C ARG A 849 -25.24 -11.93 3.26
N ILE A 850 -25.66 -10.85 2.62
CA ILE A 850 -26.26 -10.86 1.29
C ILE A 850 -25.14 -10.82 0.25
N THR A 851 -25.19 -11.71 -0.73
CA THR A 851 -24.24 -11.75 -1.83
C THR A 851 -24.81 -11.20 -3.13
N SER A 852 -26.12 -11.39 -3.34
CA SER A 852 -26.82 -10.89 -4.51
C SER A 852 -28.21 -10.37 -4.12
N SER A 853 -28.63 -9.25 -4.70
CA SER A 853 -29.95 -8.69 -4.48
C SER A 853 -30.35 -7.77 -5.63
N ARG A 854 -31.56 -8.00 -6.19
CA ARG A 854 -32.18 -7.19 -7.25
C ARG A 854 -33.70 -7.11 -7.09
N PHE A 855 -34.25 -6.03 -7.60
CA PHE A 855 -35.70 -5.96 -7.80
C PHE A 855 -36.05 -6.64 -9.13
N SER A 856 -36.88 -7.65 -9.09
CA SER A 856 -37.44 -8.26 -10.29
C SER A 856 -38.77 -7.60 -10.64
N LYS A 857 -38.83 -6.88 -11.75
CA LYS A 857 -40.08 -6.30 -12.27
C LYS A 857 -41.09 -7.37 -12.58
N ARG A 858 -40.64 -8.51 -13.10
CA ARG A 858 -41.52 -9.63 -13.44
C ARG A 858 -42.17 -10.22 -12.22
N LEU A 859 -41.49 -10.29 -11.09
CA LEU A 859 -42.04 -10.85 -9.84
C LEU A 859 -42.67 -9.78 -8.95
N GLY A 860 -42.45 -8.49 -9.24
CA GLY A 860 -42.98 -7.36 -8.48
C GLY A 860 -42.34 -7.22 -7.08
N LYS A 861 -41.19 -7.84 -6.80
CA LYS A 861 -40.54 -7.85 -5.51
C LYS A 861 -39.01 -7.93 -5.60
N ALA A 862 -38.35 -7.58 -4.52
CA ALA A 862 -36.90 -7.81 -4.42
C ALA A 862 -36.62 -9.27 -4.06
N ILE A 863 -35.65 -9.83 -4.75
CA ILE A 863 -35.13 -11.19 -4.57
C ILE A 863 -33.62 -11.13 -4.32
N GLY A 864 -33.10 -12.15 -3.68
CA GLY A 864 -31.66 -12.21 -3.42
C GLY A 864 -31.16 -13.57 -2.96
N ILE A 865 -29.84 -13.64 -2.83
CA ILE A 865 -29.09 -14.79 -2.32
C ILE A 865 -28.28 -14.32 -1.10
N ALA A 866 -28.25 -15.13 -0.06
CA ALA A 866 -27.54 -14.83 1.18
C ALA A 866 -26.94 -16.10 1.81
N TRP A 867 -25.84 -15.89 2.53
CA TRP A 867 -25.30 -16.90 3.45
C TRP A 867 -25.90 -16.71 4.83
N VAL A 868 -26.43 -17.76 5.42
CA VAL A 868 -26.96 -17.78 6.78
C VAL A 868 -26.53 -19.08 7.49
N PRO A 869 -26.45 -19.12 8.85
CA PRO A 869 -26.31 -20.37 9.57
C PRO A 869 -27.48 -21.31 9.23
N VAL A 870 -27.22 -22.62 9.22
CA VAL A 870 -28.24 -23.64 8.86
C VAL A 870 -29.53 -23.52 9.69
N ASP A 871 -29.43 -23.07 10.94
CA ASP A 871 -30.60 -22.85 11.80
C ASP A 871 -31.53 -21.76 11.28
N TYR A 872 -31.10 -20.89 10.39
CA TYR A 872 -31.87 -19.83 9.76
C TYR A 872 -32.27 -20.14 8.32
N ALA A 873 -31.82 -21.28 7.78
CA ALA A 873 -31.99 -21.62 6.36
C ALA A 873 -33.31 -22.31 6.02
N GLY A 874 -34.24 -22.56 6.96
CA GLY A 874 -35.51 -23.27 6.68
C GLY A 874 -36.38 -22.54 5.68
N GLU A 875 -37.02 -23.29 4.75
CA GLU A 875 -37.98 -22.74 3.76
C GLU A 875 -39.11 -21.94 4.46
N GLY A 876 -39.40 -20.75 3.98
CA GLY A 876 -40.41 -19.84 4.55
C GLY A 876 -39.99 -19.15 5.87
N LYS A 877 -38.78 -19.39 6.37
CA LYS A 877 -38.31 -18.78 7.61
C LYS A 877 -38.09 -17.28 7.41
N ALA A 878 -38.44 -16.47 8.42
CA ALA A 878 -38.18 -15.05 8.41
C ALA A 878 -36.71 -14.78 8.83
N ILE A 879 -36.07 -13.91 8.10
CA ILE A 879 -34.74 -13.35 8.41
C ILE A 879 -34.81 -11.82 8.41
N THR A 880 -33.86 -11.18 9.06
CA THR A 880 -33.78 -9.71 9.11
C THR A 880 -32.47 -9.26 8.47
N ILE A 881 -32.58 -8.31 7.55
CA ILE A 881 -31.44 -7.73 6.83
C ILE A 881 -31.19 -6.33 7.38
N SER A 882 -29.94 -5.98 7.61
CA SER A 882 -29.54 -4.65 8.03
C SER A 882 -29.28 -3.76 6.81
N ASP A 883 -30.06 -2.69 6.68
CA ASP A 883 -29.82 -1.65 5.69
C ASP A 883 -28.61 -0.80 6.12
N PRO A 884 -27.82 -0.22 5.17
CA PRO A 884 -26.70 0.69 5.51
C PRO A 884 -27.12 1.92 6.36
N SER A 885 -28.40 2.30 6.31
CA SER A 885 -28.95 3.36 7.18
C SER A 885 -29.23 2.88 8.61
N GLY A 886 -29.10 1.58 8.90
CA GLY A 886 -29.45 0.95 10.16
C GLY A 886 -30.95 0.50 10.24
N ALA A 887 -31.73 0.68 9.18
CA ALA A 887 -33.09 0.15 9.12
C ALA A 887 -33.08 -1.38 8.98
N LYS A 888 -34.09 -2.02 9.55
CA LYS A 888 -34.28 -3.46 9.47
C LYS A 888 -35.27 -3.80 8.34
N ILE A 889 -34.85 -4.69 7.45
CA ILE A 889 -35.62 -5.16 6.33
C ILE A 889 -35.99 -6.62 6.59
N PRO A 890 -37.29 -6.96 6.78
CA PRO A 890 -37.72 -8.35 6.88
C PRO A 890 -37.68 -9.03 5.52
N ALA A 891 -37.20 -10.26 5.50
CA ALA A 891 -37.15 -11.09 4.30
C ALA A 891 -37.56 -12.55 4.63
N THR A 892 -38.00 -13.27 3.61
CA THR A 892 -38.43 -14.66 3.72
C THR A 892 -37.49 -15.57 2.93
N VAL A 893 -37.05 -16.65 3.55
CA VAL A 893 -36.15 -17.65 2.96
C VAL A 893 -36.88 -18.52 1.96
N THR A 894 -36.24 -18.86 0.86
CA THR A 894 -36.68 -19.90 -0.09
C THR A 894 -35.48 -20.65 -0.68
N HIS A 895 -35.74 -21.93 -1.04
CA HIS A 895 -34.79 -22.78 -1.76
C HIS A 895 -35.20 -23.02 -3.21
N LYS A 896 -36.38 -22.51 -3.59
CA LYS A 896 -36.92 -22.65 -4.95
C LYS A 896 -36.50 -21.48 -5.80
N ALA A 897 -36.19 -21.74 -7.07
CA ALA A 897 -35.98 -20.67 -8.02
C ALA A 897 -37.20 -19.74 -8.01
N PHE A 898 -36.95 -18.42 -8.04
CA PHE A 898 -38.05 -17.43 -7.98
C PHE A 898 -38.90 -17.41 -9.24
N TYR A 899 -38.29 -17.76 -10.38
CA TYR A 899 -38.94 -17.85 -11.69
C TYR A 899 -38.73 -19.22 -12.29
N ASP A 900 -39.83 -19.80 -12.89
CA ASP A 900 -39.82 -21.09 -13.55
C ASP A 900 -39.10 -22.19 -12.72
N PRO A 901 -39.57 -22.49 -11.49
CA PRO A 901 -38.88 -23.38 -10.55
C PRO A 901 -38.69 -24.80 -11.11
N ASP A 902 -39.56 -25.25 -11.99
CA ASP A 902 -39.48 -26.58 -12.59
C ASP A 902 -38.61 -26.63 -13.85
N GLY A 903 -38.11 -25.48 -14.35
CA GLY A 903 -37.22 -25.37 -15.49
C GLY A 903 -37.87 -25.74 -16.82
N GLU A 904 -39.16 -25.53 -16.99
CA GLU A 904 -39.94 -25.83 -18.22
C GLU A 904 -39.46 -24.93 -19.36
N LYS A 905 -39.23 -23.65 -19.09
CA LYS A 905 -38.72 -22.67 -20.06
C LYS A 905 -37.34 -23.04 -20.65
N LEU A 906 -36.45 -23.52 -19.83
CA LEU A 906 -35.14 -23.97 -20.28
C LEU A 906 -35.22 -25.20 -21.19
N ARG A 907 -36.27 -26.03 -21.04
CA ARG A 907 -36.45 -27.28 -21.79
C ARG A 907 -37.42 -27.16 -22.95
N SER A 908 -38.04 -26.00 -23.12
CA SER A 908 -39.03 -25.74 -24.17
C SER A 908 -38.50 -25.86 -25.60
#